data_a3b8ab1fc960e76c8a9d17d675e0cc74
#
_entry.id   a3b8ab1fc960e76c8a9d17d675e0cc74
#
_cell.length_a   1.000
_cell.length_b   1.000
_cell.length_c   1.000
_cell.angle_alpha   90.00
_cell.angle_beta   90.00
_cell.angle_gamma   90.00
#
_symmetry.space_group_name_H-M   'P 1'
#
loop_
_entity.id
_entity.type
_entity.pdbx_description
1 polymer ?
#
loop_
_entity_poly.entity_id
_entity_poly.type
_entity_poly.pdbx_seq_one_letter_code
_entity_poly.pdbx_strand_id
1 'polypeptide(L)'
;MPKINQLRLYWANKTVNYSVLILLTLLGVVIPAWYYQLNTWITPLILGVIAAALADRDDRFSGRLKSIILTLICFAIAAFSIEILFQTPWLFALGLFTSSFGFIMLGAMGARYASIAFASLLVAVYTMLGAHQSTNIWFQPLLLLSGSAWYYLMSMLWHAFWPMQPVQQNLANVFLQLANYLEAKSTLFHPVSNMIPQPHRIIEANLNAATVNALNQCKAVFLTRSKRGHVDSASDRFLNIYFLAQDIHERVSSSHYRYQELADHFGRSDILFRFKYLLETQAKACRDIAQSIRLGHSYQHDSASIVALDELQLSLSYLRQQERRDWKSLLGQLGYLFNNLATVEKQLNNVSNPDVAKPEEGVLDDTEAHTLSSMWQRIRANLSKDSLLFRHALRLSITLTLGYAIIQGFGIERGYWILLTTLFVCQPNYAATKQKLTARIIGTLAGLLIGVPLLTFFPSQESQLVFIVFSGVMFFAFRLNNYGYATGFITLLVLFCFNQLGEGYAVVLPRLADTLIGCALAVAAVVLILPDWQSKRLHKVMAEAIDANKQYLAQIIGQYRIGKKDSLSYRIARRHAHNQDAALSAAVTNMLAEPGRYRAAADESFRFLTLNHALLSYISALGAHRTRLDDETVHQLVLDSHRVIHQHLDLLHQQLSNHCEECDTSGIDSSGLEKRLAEWREDDEGSARMVLQQLHLIYRMLPELHTLASKFAVKVDSQSD
;
A
#
# COMPACT_ATOMS: atom_id res chain seq x y z
N MET A 1 -14.62 -17.05 -31.21
CA MET A 1 -14.04 -15.88 -30.56
C MET A 1 -14.22 -15.81 -29.02
N PRO A 2 -15.33 -16.24 -28.37
CA PRO A 2 -15.44 -16.12 -26.90
C PRO A 2 -14.40 -16.93 -26.11
N LYS A 3 -14.00 -18.12 -26.55
CA LYS A 3 -12.99 -18.95 -25.85
C LYS A 3 -11.58 -18.35 -25.88
N ILE A 4 -11.19 -17.69 -26.96
CA ILE A 4 -9.86 -17.03 -27.06
C ILE A 4 -9.78 -15.81 -26.12
N ASN A 5 -10.87 -15.05 -26.02
CA ASN A 5 -10.92 -13.92 -25.09
C ASN A 5 -10.93 -14.38 -23.63
N GLN A 6 -11.59 -15.51 -23.31
CA GLN A 6 -11.51 -16.11 -21.98
C GLN A 6 -10.08 -16.57 -21.65
N LEU A 7 -9.39 -17.25 -22.56
CA LEU A 7 -7.99 -17.64 -22.37
C LEU A 7 -7.07 -16.44 -22.18
N ARG A 8 -7.26 -15.36 -22.96
CA ARG A 8 -6.52 -14.11 -22.78
C ARG A 8 -6.80 -13.47 -21.41
N LEU A 9 -8.05 -13.53 -20.94
CA LEU A 9 -8.42 -13.00 -19.62
C LEU A 9 -7.73 -13.78 -18.50
N TYR A 10 -7.69 -15.12 -18.57
CA TYR A 10 -6.92 -15.94 -17.61
C TYR A 10 -5.43 -15.62 -17.66
N TRP A 11 -4.86 -15.49 -18.87
CA TRP A 11 -3.45 -15.16 -19.04
C TRP A 11 -3.09 -13.76 -18.55
N ALA A 12 -3.99 -12.81 -18.69
CA ALA A 12 -3.87 -11.44 -18.19
C ALA A 12 -3.94 -11.34 -16.65
N ASN A 13 -4.39 -12.41 -15.96
CA ASN A 13 -4.41 -12.43 -14.51
C ASN A 13 -2.97 -12.59 -13.97
N LYS A 14 -2.56 -11.62 -13.15
CA LYS A 14 -1.22 -11.58 -12.53
C LYS A 14 -0.87 -12.89 -11.82
N THR A 15 -1.82 -13.42 -11.05
CA THR A 15 -1.61 -14.64 -10.26
C THR A 15 -1.40 -15.83 -11.15
N VAL A 16 -2.23 -16.00 -12.18
CA VAL A 16 -2.13 -17.14 -13.13
C VAL A 16 -0.82 -17.08 -13.90
N ASN A 17 -0.51 -15.92 -14.48
CA ASN A 17 0.71 -15.73 -15.26
C ASN A 17 1.99 -16.02 -14.43
N TYR A 18 2.03 -15.48 -13.21
CA TYR A 18 3.15 -15.72 -12.30
C TYR A 18 3.21 -17.19 -11.84
N SER A 19 2.06 -17.82 -11.62
CA SER A 19 1.98 -19.25 -11.26
C SER A 19 2.52 -20.16 -12.36
N VAL A 20 2.31 -19.81 -13.63
CA VAL A 20 2.88 -20.55 -14.76
C VAL A 20 4.40 -20.40 -14.81
N LEU A 21 4.93 -19.20 -14.58
CA LEU A 21 6.38 -18.99 -14.46
C LEU A 21 6.97 -19.88 -13.36
N ILE A 22 6.38 -19.88 -12.17
CA ILE A 22 6.82 -20.72 -11.05
C ILE A 22 6.72 -22.21 -11.37
N LEU A 23 5.61 -22.64 -12.01
CA LEU A 23 5.43 -24.02 -12.43
C LEU A 23 6.57 -24.47 -13.35
N LEU A 24 6.85 -23.70 -14.41
CA LEU A 24 7.91 -24.02 -15.36
C LEU A 24 9.30 -24.03 -14.69
N THR A 25 9.53 -23.10 -13.77
CA THR A 25 10.78 -23.02 -13.04
C THR A 25 10.98 -24.23 -12.12
N LEU A 26 9.95 -24.63 -11.37
CA LEU A 26 10.01 -25.80 -10.47
C LEU A 26 10.12 -27.10 -11.26
N LEU A 27 9.38 -27.27 -12.36
CA LEU A 27 9.50 -28.44 -13.23
C LEU A 27 10.90 -28.55 -13.83
N GLY A 28 11.49 -27.44 -14.24
CA GLY A 28 12.86 -27.41 -14.79
C GLY A 28 13.96 -27.76 -13.78
N VAL A 29 13.65 -27.73 -12.48
CA VAL A 29 14.55 -28.20 -11.42
C VAL A 29 14.23 -29.64 -11.02
N VAL A 30 12.96 -29.95 -10.81
CA VAL A 30 12.53 -31.26 -10.25
C VAL A 30 12.69 -32.38 -11.28
N ILE A 31 12.30 -32.18 -12.56
CA ILE A 31 12.34 -33.24 -13.57
C ILE A 31 13.75 -33.71 -13.87
N PRO A 32 14.76 -32.83 -14.11
CA PRO A 32 16.13 -33.29 -14.33
C PRO A 32 16.71 -33.98 -13.08
N ALA A 33 16.49 -33.43 -11.88
CA ALA A 33 16.99 -34.03 -10.66
C ALA A 33 16.40 -35.43 -10.40
N TRP A 34 15.10 -35.62 -10.67
CA TRP A 34 14.45 -36.93 -10.62
C TRP A 34 14.98 -37.90 -11.66
N TYR A 35 15.11 -37.46 -12.93
CA TYR A 35 15.57 -38.31 -14.04
C TYR A 35 16.98 -38.85 -13.80
N TYR A 36 17.91 -38.01 -13.25
CA TYR A 36 19.28 -38.38 -12.92
C TYR A 36 19.41 -38.99 -11.51
N GLN A 37 18.31 -39.25 -10.80
CA GLN A 37 18.27 -39.82 -9.43
C GLN A 37 19.03 -38.97 -8.38
N LEU A 38 19.09 -37.65 -8.55
CA LEU A 38 19.79 -36.70 -7.69
C LEU A 38 18.84 -36.16 -6.59
N ASN A 39 18.25 -37.06 -5.79
CA ASN A 39 17.18 -36.71 -4.86
C ASN A 39 17.62 -35.70 -3.78
N THR A 40 18.87 -35.79 -3.31
CA THR A 40 19.45 -34.84 -2.34
C THR A 40 19.61 -33.42 -2.86
N TRP A 41 19.59 -33.23 -4.19
CA TRP A 41 19.71 -31.90 -4.83
C TRP A 41 18.39 -31.17 -4.89
N ILE A 42 17.25 -31.88 -4.88
CA ILE A 42 15.92 -31.34 -5.12
C ILE A 42 15.60 -30.24 -4.09
N THR A 43 15.76 -30.54 -2.80
CA THR A 43 15.42 -29.60 -1.73
C THR A 43 16.22 -28.30 -1.78
N PRO A 44 17.58 -28.29 -1.83
CA PRO A 44 18.34 -27.05 -1.94
C PRO A 44 18.02 -26.24 -3.21
N LEU A 45 17.84 -26.90 -4.35
CA LEU A 45 17.51 -26.25 -5.61
C LEU A 45 16.13 -25.53 -5.52
N ILE A 46 15.11 -26.21 -4.98
CA ILE A 46 13.77 -25.62 -4.80
C ILE A 46 13.84 -24.43 -3.83
N LEU A 47 14.55 -24.56 -2.71
CA LEU A 47 14.71 -23.47 -1.74
C LEU A 47 15.43 -22.27 -2.36
N GLY A 48 16.39 -22.50 -3.23
CA GLY A 48 17.03 -21.44 -4.04
C GLY A 48 16.04 -20.74 -4.98
N VAL A 49 15.20 -21.49 -5.69
CA VAL A 49 14.13 -20.96 -6.54
C VAL A 49 13.17 -20.10 -5.70
N ILE A 50 12.73 -20.58 -4.54
CA ILE A 50 11.82 -19.86 -3.65
C ILE A 50 12.43 -18.55 -3.16
N ALA A 51 13.69 -18.58 -2.70
CA ALA A 51 14.37 -17.38 -2.23
C ALA A 51 14.53 -16.33 -3.35
N ALA A 52 14.94 -16.73 -4.55
CA ALA A 52 15.07 -15.86 -5.71
C ALA A 52 13.71 -15.26 -6.12
N ALA A 53 12.64 -16.07 -6.14
CA ALA A 53 11.29 -15.63 -6.46
C ALA A 53 10.71 -14.65 -5.41
N LEU A 54 11.18 -14.70 -4.17
CA LEU A 54 10.82 -13.74 -3.12
C LEU A 54 11.59 -12.42 -3.23
N ALA A 55 12.82 -12.45 -3.75
CA ALA A 55 13.66 -11.27 -3.99
C ALA A 55 13.28 -10.53 -5.28
N ASP A 56 12.73 -11.24 -6.28
CA ASP A 56 12.49 -10.71 -7.62
C ASP A 56 11.47 -9.56 -7.61
N ARG A 57 11.84 -8.48 -8.30
CA ARG A 57 10.99 -7.30 -8.51
C ARG A 57 11.02 -6.90 -9.97
N ASP A 58 9.92 -6.30 -10.40
CA ASP A 58 9.88 -5.72 -11.73
C ASP A 58 10.82 -4.53 -11.84
N ASP A 59 11.60 -4.51 -12.93
CA ASP A 59 12.53 -3.46 -13.26
C ASP A 59 12.78 -3.46 -14.77
N ARG A 60 13.42 -2.40 -15.26
CA ARG A 60 13.99 -2.34 -16.59
C ARG A 60 15.04 -3.43 -16.78
N PHE A 61 15.22 -3.93 -18.01
CA PHE A 61 16.16 -5.01 -18.30
C PHE A 61 17.57 -4.82 -17.68
N SER A 62 18.17 -3.62 -17.85
CA SER A 62 19.48 -3.32 -17.27
C SER A 62 19.47 -3.22 -15.74
N GLY A 63 18.40 -2.69 -15.16
CA GLY A 63 18.19 -2.62 -13.70
C GLY A 63 17.97 -4.02 -13.12
N ARG A 64 17.22 -4.86 -13.83
CA ARG A 64 16.95 -6.25 -13.46
C ARG A 64 18.23 -7.08 -13.46
N LEU A 65 19.07 -6.95 -14.49
CA LEU A 65 20.38 -7.64 -14.54
C LEU A 65 21.28 -7.25 -13.36
N LYS A 66 21.36 -5.95 -13.04
CA LYS A 66 22.11 -5.47 -11.85
C LYS A 66 21.54 -6.04 -10.55
N SER A 67 20.21 -6.10 -10.42
CA SER A 67 19.54 -6.66 -9.24
C SER A 67 19.82 -8.16 -9.10
N ILE A 68 19.81 -8.92 -10.19
CA ILE A 68 20.13 -10.35 -10.22
C ILE A 68 21.55 -10.60 -9.72
N ILE A 69 22.53 -9.89 -10.31
CA ILE A 69 23.95 -10.03 -9.91
C ILE A 69 24.11 -9.70 -8.42
N LEU A 70 23.53 -8.58 -7.96
CA LEU A 70 23.61 -8.19 -6.56
C LEU A 70 22.94 -9.24 -5.64
N THR A 71 21.79 -9.78 -6.03
CA THR A 71 21.10 -10.81 -5.26
C THR A 71 21.92 -12.09 -5.15
N LEU A 72 22.49 -12.57 -6.26
CA LEU A 72 23.34 -13.76 -6.25
C LEU A 72 24.60 -13.56 -5.40
N ILE A 73 25.22 -12.38 -5.43
CA ILE A 73 26.35 -12.04 -4.55
C ILE A 73 25.91 -12.05 -3.08
N CYS A 74 24.79 -11.40 -2.74
CA CYS A 74 24.27 -11.40 -1.36
C CYS A 74 23.91 -12.81 -0.89
N PHE A 75 23.32 -13.63 -1.75
CA PHE A 75 23.01 -15.04 -1.44
C PHE A 75 24.27 -15.87 -1.23
N ALA A 76 25.30 -15.67 -2.07
CA ALA A 76 26.59 -16.33 -1.89
C ALA A 76 27.23 -15.94 -0.56
N ILE A 77 27.29 -14.64 -0.24
CA ILE A 77 27.84 -14.17 1.04
C ILE A 77 27.05 -14.77 2.20
N ALA A 78 25.70 -14.76 2.14
CA ALA A 78 24.86 -15.31 3.20
C ALA A 78 25.11 -16.82 3.38
N ALA A 79 25.06 -17.62 2.30
CA ALA A 79 25.21 -19.06 2.37
C ALA A 79 26.62 -19.50 2.81
N PHE A 80 27.68 -18.94 2.21
CA PHE A 80 29.05 -19.30 2.58
C PHE A 80 29.44 -18.83 3.97
N SER A 81 28.95 -17.66 4.43
CA SER A 81 29.19 -17.20 5.79
C SER A 81 28.63 -18.17 6.83
N ILE A 82 27.45 -18.75 6.57
CA ILE A 82 26.84 -19.76 7.44
C ILE A 82 27.72 -21.01 7.51
N GLU A 83 28.11 -21.60 6.39
CA GLU A 83 28.92 -22.81 6.36
C GLU A 83 30.29 -22.65 7.07
N ILE A 84 30.92 -21.49 6.88
CA ILE A 84 32.24 -21.19 7.48
C ILE A 84 32.10 -20.97 8.99
N LEU A 85 31.12 -20.22 9.45
CA LEU A 85 30.96 -19.85 10.86
C LEU A 85 30.24 -20.90 11.69
N PHE A 86 29.56 -21.86 11.05
CA PHE A 86 28.67 -22.83 11.72
C PHE A 86 29.36 -23.65 12.81
N GLN A 87 30.64 -23.94 12.63
CA GLN A 87 31.42 -24.75 13.57
C GLN A 87 31.77 -24.02 14.88
N THR A 88 31.63 -22.67 14.90
CA THR A 88 31.99 -21.84 16.07
C THR A 88 30.79 -21.08 16.58
N PRO A 89 30.03 -21.62 17.56
CA PRO A 89 28.72 -21.08 17.98
C PRO A 89 28.73 -19.60 18.37
N TRP A 90 29.79 -19.14 19.06
CA TRP A 90 29.87 -17.73 19.48
C TRP A 90 30.11 -16.76 18.30
N LEU A 91 31.02 -17.13 17.40
CA LEU A 91 31.25 -16.33 16.19
C LEU A 91 30.04 -16.36 15.28
N PHE A 92 29.36 -17.50 15.23
CA PHE A 92 28.12 -17.64 14.48
C PHE A 92 27.01 -16.71 15.03
N ALA A 93 26.82 -16.68 16.37
CA ALA A 93 25.82 -15.80 16.99
C ALA A 93 26.11 -14.32 16.71
N LEU A 94 27.38 -13.91 16.81
CA LEU A 94 27.81 -12.54 16.48
C LEU A 94 27.62 -12.24 14.97
N GLY A 95 27.97 -13.17 14.10
CA GLY A 95 27.77 -13.08 12.66
C GLY A 95 26.30 -12.99 12.28
N LEU A 96 25.44 -13.78 12.92
CA LEU A 96 23.99 -13.77 12.72
C LEU A 96 23.38 -12.41 13.14
N PHE A 97 23.81 -11.87 14.29
CA PHE A 97 23.35 -10.56 14.75
C PHE A 97 23.76 -9.44 13.79
N THR A 98 25.04 -9.35 13.45
CA THR A 98 25.59 -8.26 12.62
C THR A 98 25.08 -8.34 11.18
N SER A 99 25.01 -9.53 10.60
CA SER A 99 24.51 -9.73 9.24
C SER A 99 23.00 -9.44 9.15
N SER A 100 22.20 -9.91 10.12
CA SER A 100 20.77 -9.63 10.14
C SER A 100 20.48 -8.13 10.27
N PHE A 101 21.20 -7.44 11.16
CA PHE A 101 21.09 -5.99 11.31
C PHE A 101 21.48 -5.27 10.02
N GLY A 102 22.64 -5.62 9.45
CA GLY A 102 23.13 -5.01 8.22
C GLY A 102 22.19 -5.24 7.04
N PHE A 103 21.72 -6.46 6.82
CA PHE A 103 20.78 -6.76 5.74
C PHE A 103 19.49 -5.96 5.88
N ILE A 104 18.89 -5.87 7.07
CA ILE A 104 17.63 -5.12 7.23
C ILE A 104 17.88 -3.63 7.01
N MET A 105 19.01 -3.07 7.49
CA MET A 105 19.35 -1.66 7.27
C MET A 105 19.59 -1.32 5.79
N LEU A 106 19.95 -2.28 4.92
CA LEU A 106 19.96 -2.07 3.48
C LEU A 106 18.59 -1.65 2.92
N GLY A 107 17.52 -2.00 3.61
CA GLY A 107 16.17 -1.54 3.27
C GLY A 107 15.98 -0.01 3.26
N ALA A 108 16.86 0.74 3.95
CA ALA A 108 16.88 2.21 3.89
C ALA A 108 17.16 2.77 2.48
N MET A 109 17.87 2.01 1.65
CA MET A 109 18.20 2.41 0.28
C MET A 109 17.01 2.30 -0.68
N GLY A 110 15.96 1.56 -0.31
CA GLY A 110 14.74 1.41 -1.09
C GLY A 110 14.18 -0.01 -1.10
N ALA A 111 13.00 -0.13 -1.66
CA ALA A 111 12.23 -1.37 -1.63
C ALA A 111 12.90 -2.55 -2.35
N ARG A 112 13.75 -2.30 -3.36
CA ARG A 112 14.59 -3.31 -4.05
C ARG A 112 15.56 -3.96 -3.06
N TYR A 113 16.32 -3.14 -2.35
CA TYR A 113 17.33 -3.62 -1.39
C TYR A 113 16.67 -4.33 -0.21
N ALA A 114 15.49 -3.88 0.25
CA ALA A 114 14.72 -4.56 1.28
C ALA A 114 14.31 -5.98 0.88
N SER A 115 13.92 -6.21 -0.39
CA SER A 115 13.58 -7.56 -0.88
C SER A 115 14.79 -8.48 -0.96
N ILE A 116 15.92 -7.96 -1.47
CA ILE A 116 17.19 -8.69 -1.54
C ILE A 116 17.66 -9.08 -0.15
N ALA A 117 17.63 -8.13 0.79
CA ALA A 117 18.02 -8.33 2.18
C ALA A 117 17.19 -9.42 2.87
N PHE A 118 15.86 -9.36 2.74
CA PHE A 118 14.96 -10.38 3.30
C PHE A 118 15.25 -11.77 2.73
N ALA A 119 15.42 -11.88 1.41
CA ALA A 119 15.69 -13.15 0.75
C ALA A 119 17.11 -13.67 1.09
N SER A 120 18.10 -12.79 1.32
CA SER A 120 19.42 -13.19 1.78
C SER A 120 19.40 -13.80 3.19
N LEU A 121 18.62 -13.22 4.11
CA LEU A 121 18.38 -13.81 5.43
C LEU A 121 17.64 -15.15 5.31
N LEU A 122 16.72 -15.28 4.37
CA LEU A 122 16.02 -16.53 4.11
C LEU A 122 16.99 -17.62 3.62
N VAL A 123 17.90 -17.28 2.68
CA VAL A 123 18.96 -18.20 2.21
C VAL A 123 19.88 -18.60 3.36
N ALA A 124 20.26 -17.66 4.25
CA ALA A 124 21.04 -17.99 5.43
C ALA A 124 20.36 -19.06 6.29
N VAL A 125 19.04 -18.90 6.59
CA VAL A 125 18.27 -19.90 7.34
C VAL A 125 18.15 -21.22 6.57
N TYR A 126 17.97 -21.18 5.26
CA TYR A 126 17.92 -22.41 4.43
C TYR A 126 19.26 -23.15 4.42
N THR A 127 20.37 -22.43 4.44
CA THR A 127 21.71 -23.06 4.58
C THR A 127 21.86 -23.72 5.94
N MET A 128 21.40 -23.06 7.04
CA MET A 128 21.42 -23.68 8.39
C MET A 128 20.62 -24.98 8.47
N LEU A 129 19.49 -25.08 7.76
CA LEU A 129 18.65 -26.28 7.77
C LEU A 129 19.36 -27.52 7.16
N GLY A 130 20.30 -27.31 6.26
CA GLY A 130 21.03 -28.40 5.62
C GLY A 130 22.50 -28.55 6.04
N ALA A 131 23.04 -27.64 6.83
CA ALA A 131 24.45 -27.60 7.21
C ALA A 131 24.92 -28.88 7.95
N HIS A 132 24.02 -29.58 8.62
CA HIS A 132 24.33 -30.87 9.28
C HIS A 132 24.38 -32.08 8.33
N GLN A 133 23.90 -31.96 7.09
CA GLN A 133 23.75 -33.08 6.16
C GLN A 133 24.89 -33.21 5.17
N SER A 134 25.74 -32.19 5.01
CA SER A 134 26.81 -32.19 4.04
C SER A 134 28.20 -32.09 4.71
N THR A 135 29.11 -33.00 4.34
CA THR A 135 30.52 -32.94 4.72
C THR A 135 31.32 -31.92 3.88
N ASN A 136 30.71 -31.39 2.81
CA ASN A 136 31.37 -30.48 1.88
C ASN A 136 30.74 -29.09 1.94
N ILE A 137 31.50 -28.12 2.42
CA ILE A 137 31.13 -26.70 2.61
C ILE A 137 30.58 -26.05 1.32
N TRP A 138 31.00 -26.52 0.13
CA TRP A 138 30.59 -25.95 -1.14
C TRP A 138 29.26 -26.47 -1.67
N PHE A 139 28.87 -27.66 -1.27
CA PHE A 139 27.81 -28.40 -1.94
C PHE A 139 26.42 -27.71 -1.80
N GLN A 140 25.99 -27.40 -0.60
CA GLN A 140 24.69 -26.80 -0.36
C GLN A 140 24.59 -25.35 -0.84
N PRO A 141 25.58 -24.44 -0.58
CA PRO A 141 25.55 -23.08 -1.13
C PRO A 141 25.48 -23.04 -2.66
N LEU A 142 26.24 -23.90 -3.34
CA LEU A 142 26.23 -23.95 -4.83
C LEU A 142 24.89 -24.43 -5.37
N LEU A 143 24.22 -25.38 -4.73
CA LEU A 143 22.88 -25.83 -5.15
C LEU A 143 21.82 -24.75 -4.93
N LEU A 144 21.85 -24.04 -3.79
CA LEU A 144 20.97 -22.89 -3.55
C LEU A 144 21.15 -21.78 -4.60
N LEU A 145 22.41 -21.46 -4.90
CA LEU A 145 22.75 -20.46 -5.92
C LEU A 145 22.35 -20.91 -7.32
N SER A 146 22.53 -22.18 -7.68
CA SER A 146 22.15 -22.70 -9.00
C SER A 146 20.63 -22.71 -9.17
N GLY A 147 19.86 -23.08 -8.15
CA GLY A 147 18.39 -22.93 -8.14
C GLY A 147 17.94 -21.50 -8.30
N SER A 148 18.63 -20.57 -7.61
CA SER A 148 18.36 -19.13 -7.74
C SER A 148 18.69 -18.60 -9.12
N ALA A 149 19.83 -18.98 -9.69
CA ALA A 149 20.25 -18.60 -11.03
C ALA A 149 19.30 -19.13 -12.11
N TRP A 150 18.82 -20.37 -11.96
CA TRP A 150 17.81 -20.96 -12.83
C TRP A 150 16.51 -20.16 -12.82
N TYR A 151 16.00 -19.81 -11.61
CA TYR A 151 14.83 -18.94 -11.51
C TYR A 151 15.02 -17.62 -12.27
N TYR A 152 16.17 -16.96 -12.07
CA TYR A 152 16.44 -15.69 -12.73
C TYR A 152 16.57 -15.81 -14.25
N LEU A 153 17.12 -16.90 -14.74
CA LEU A 153 17.16 -17.19 -16.18
C LEU A 153 15.72 -17.29 -16.74
N MET A 154 14.88 -18.07 -16.10
CA MET A 154 13.47 -18.23 -16.51
C MET A 154 12.70 -16.90 -16.40
N SER A 155 12.94 -16.14 -15.35
CA SER A 155 12.33 -14.83 -15.11
C SER A 155 12.76 -13.78 -16.15
N MET A 156 14.01 -13.79 -16.60
CA MET A 156 14.52 -12.92 -17.69
C MET A 156 13.90 -13.29 -19.03
N LEU A 157 13.83 -14.59 -19.37
CA LEU A 157 13.15 -15.06 -20.56
C LEU A 157 11.67 -14.66 -20.55
N TRP A 158 11.00 -14.84 -19.41
CA TRP A 158 9.59 -14.44 -19.24
C TRP A 158 9.39 -12.95 -19.48
N HIS A 159 10.26 -12.12 -18.90
CA HIS A 159 10.20 -10.67 -19.09
C HIS A 159 10.46 -10.24 -20.55
N ALA A 160 11.32 -10.96 -21.27
CA ALA A 160 11.57 -10.68 -22.68
C ALA A 160 10.32 -10.90 -23.55
N PHE A 161 9.48 -11.88 -23.21
CA PHE A 161 8.22 -12.16 -23.94
C PHE A 161 7.10 -11.18 -23.56
N TRP A 162 7.02 -10.73 -22.31
CA TRP A 162 5.93 -9.86 -21.81
C TRP A 162 6.44 -8.63 -21.04
N PRO A 163 7.16 -7.71 -21.69
CA PRO A 163 7.83 -6.60 -21.01
C PRO A 163 6.86 -5.59 -20.40
N MET A 164 5.67 -5.38 -20.98
CA MET A 164 4.67 -4.39 -20.56
C MET A 164 3.66 -4.90 -19.53
N GLN A 165 3.63 -6.20 -19.27
CA GLN A 165 2.64 -6.82 -18.41
C GLN A 165 2.60 -6.22 -16.98
N PRO A 166 3.72 -5.94 -16.30
CA PRO A 166 3.68 -5.32 -14.97
C PRO A 166 3.08 -3.91 -14.97
N VAL A 167 3.33 -3.11 -16.01
CA VAL A 167 2.72 -1.78 -16.17
C VAL A 167 1.21 -1.92 -16.31
N GLN A 168 0.75 -2.78 -17.23
CA GLN A 168 -0.66 -3.02 -17.47
C GLN A 168 -1.39 -3.52 -16.22
N GLN A 169 -0.77 -4.43 -15.47
CA GLN A 169 -1.35 -4.98 -14.25
C GLN A 169 -1.48 -3.94 -13.12
N ASN A 170 -0.45 -3.10 -12.90
CA ASN A 170 -0.50 -2.07 -11.87
C ASN A 170 -1.48 -0.96 -12.26
N LEU A 171 -1.50 -0.54 -13.53
CA LEU A 171 -2.44 0.45 -14.02
C LEU A 171 -3.89 -0.04 -13.96
N ALA A 172 -4.15 -1.29 -14.36
CA ALA A 172 -5.46 -1.90 -14.22
C ALA A 172 -5.90 -1.99 -12.75
N ASN A 173 -4.97 -2.25 -11.81
CA ASN A 173 -5.28 -2.24 -10.40
C ASN A 173 -5.68 -0.85 -9.90
N VAL A 174 -5.06 0.22 -10.41
CA VAL A 174 -5.48 1.61 -10.10
C VAL A 174 -6.93 1.82 -10.44
N PHE A 175 -7.36 1.46 -11.65
CA PHE A 175 -8.76 1.63 -12.08
C PHE A 175 -9.73 0.73 -11.30
N LEU A 176 -9.31 -0.47 -10.86
CA LEU A 176 -10.13 -1.31 -9.98
C LEU A 176 -10.32 -0.65 -8.59
N GLN A 177 -9.27 -0.07 -8.01
CA GLN A 177 -9.39 0.63 -6.73
C GLN A 177 -10.24 1.90 -6.88
N LEU A 178 -10.10 2.64 -7.98
CA LEU A 178 -10.97 3.78 -8.31
C LEU A 178 -12.44 3.35 -8.42
N ALA A 179 -12.72 2.21 -9.07
CA ALA A 179 -14.07 1.67 -9.18
C ALA A 179 -14.66 1.36 -7.79
N ASN A 180 -13.90 0.69 -6.93
CA ASN A 180 -14.33 0.38 -5.56
C ASN A 180 -14.56 1.65 -4.73
N TYR A 181 -13.73 2.67 -4.92
CA TYR A 181 -13.88 3.96 -4.24
C TYR A 181 -15.13 4.73 -4.71
N LEU A 182 -15.40 4.77 -6.03
CA LEU A 182 -16.62 5.36 -6.61
C LEU A 182 -17.87 4.64 -6.11
N GLU A 183 -17.85 3.31 -6.06
CA GLU A 183 -18.96 2.49 -5.56
C GLU A 183 -19.20 2.72 -4.07
N ALA A 184 -18.16 2.84 -3.24
CA ALA A 184 -18.33 3.22 -1.85
C ALA A 184 -18.94 4.62 -1.69
N LYS A 185 -18.53 5.58 -2.53
CA LYS A 185 -19.15 6.91 -2.55
C LYS A 185 -20.61 6.90 -2.99
N SER A 186 -20.98 6.03 -3.93
CA SER A 186 -22.38 5.91 -4.35
C SER A 186 -23.31 5.54 -3.19
N THR A 187 -22.82 4.74 -2.22
CA THR A 187 -23.61 4.33 -1.06
C THR A 187 -23.91 5.48 -0.09
N LEU A 188 -23.18 6.60 -0.17
CA LEU A 188 -23.44 7.78 0.65
C LEU A 188 -24.67 8.58 0.18
N PHE A 189 -25.12 8.39 -1.07
CA PHE A 189 -26.31 9.02 -1.64
C PHE A 189 -27.58 8.20 -1.33
N HIS A 190 -27.79 7.89 -0.05
CA HIS A 190 -29.00 7.18 0.38
C HIS A 190 -30.11 8.18 0.73
N PRO A 191 -31.39 7.97 0.29
CA PRO A 191 -32.46 8.91 0.54
C PRO A 191 -32.91 8.99 2.01
N VAL A 192 -32.50 8.03 2.84
CA VAL A 192 -32.84 7.99 4.27
C VAL A 192 -31.61 8.31 5.10
N SER A 193 -31.59 9.49 5.73
CA SER A 193 -30.44 10.03 6.47
C SER A 193 -29.93 9.11 7.60
N ASN A 194 -30.86 8.44 8.31
CA ASN A 194 -30.50 7.55 9.42
C ASN A 194 -29.90 6.20 8.99
N MET A 195 -29.86 5.91 7.68
CA MET A 195 -29.27 4.68 7.14
C MET A 195 -27.81 4.85 6.70
N ILE A 196 -27.16 6.00 6.91
CA ILE A 196 -25.74 6.19 6.64
C ILE A 196 -24.95 5.93 7.94
N PRO A 197 -24.52 4.69 8.21
CA PRO A 197 -23.82 4.36 9.45
C PRO A 197 -22.41 4.97 9.47
N GLN A 198 -21.91 5.32 10.64
CA GLN A 198 -20.51 5.73 10.88
C GLN A 198 -19.47 4.80 10.20
N PRO A 199 -19.68 3.46 10.12
CA PRO A 199 -18.75 2.56 9.43
C PRO A 199 -18.52 2.87 7.95
N HIS A 200 -19.48 3.46 7.23
CA HIS A 200 -19.33 3.77 5.80
C HIS A 200 -18.23 4.82 5.53
N ARG A 201 -18.03 5.79 6.42
CA ARG A 201 -16.96 6.78 6.30
C ARG A 201 -15.57 6.17 6.48
N ILE A 202 -15.46 5.15 7.33
CA ILE A 202 -14.21 4.41 7.54
C ILE A 202 -13.89 3.57 6.30
N ILE A 203 -14.91 2.93 5.72
CA ILE A 203 -14.76 2.17 4.46
C ILE A 203 -14.31 3.10 3.34
N GLU A 204 -14.91 4.28 3.20
CA GLU A 204 -14.52 5.29 2.22
C GLU A 204 -13.05 5.70 2.39
N ALA A 205 -12.64 6.06 3.61
CA ALA A 205 -11.25 6.45 3.90
C ALA A 205 -10.25 5.33 3.59
N ASN A 206 -10.58 4.08 3.92
CA ASN A 206 -9.74 2.92 3.62
C ASN A 206 -9.64 2.65 2.12
N LEU A 207 -10.72 2.81 1.36
CA LEU A 207 -10.71 2.64 -0.10
C LEU A 207 -9.98 3.79 -0.80
N ASN A 208 -10.09 5.02 -0.27
CA ASN A 208 -9.26 6.13 -0.71
C ASN A 208 -7.76 5.79 -0.50
N ALA A 209 -7.38 5.34 0.70
CA ALA A 209 -6.02 4.92 1.00
C ALA A 209 -5.54 3.76 0.08
N ALA A 210 -6.41 2.79 -0.22
CA ALA A 210 -6.11 1.71 -1.17
C ALA A 210 -5.85 2.24 -2.59
N THR A 211 -6.63 3.22 -3.04
CA THR A 211 -6.46 3.89 -4.33
C THR A 211 -5.15 4.66 -4.40
N VAL A 212 -4.82 5.44 -3.35
CA VAL A 212 -3.54 6.16 -3.24
C VAL A 212 -2.36 5.19 -3.27
N ASN A 213 -2.44 4.07 -2.55
CA ASN A 213 -1.41 3.04 -2.56
C ASN A 213 -1.25 2.40 -3.95
N ALA A 214 -2.34 2.13 -4.66
CA ALA A 214 -2.30 1.62 -6.04
C ALA A 214 -1.65 2.62 -7.01
N LEU A 215 -1.98 3.92 -6.90
CA LEU A 215 -1.34 5.00 -7.66
C LEU A 215 0.16 5.07 -7.38
N ASN A 216 0.59 4.97 -6.12
CA ASN A 216 2.00 4.98 -5.75
C ASN A 216 2.75 3.75 -6.28
N GLN A 217 2.15 2.55 -6.20
CA GLN A 217 2.72 1.33 -6.78
C GLN A 217 2.87 1.44 -8.30
N CYS A 218 1.85 1.96 -8.99
CA CYS A 218 1.90 2.19 -10.43
C CYS A 218 3.00 3.20 -10.81
N LYS A 219 3.11 4.32 -10.05
CA LYS A 219 4.20 5.29 -10.21
C LYS A 219 5.57 4.64 -10.05
N ALA A 220 5.77 3.80 -9.03
CA ALA A 220 7.03 3.11 -8.81
C ALA A 220 7.44 2.26 -10.01
N VAL A 221 6.49 1.57 -10.66
CA VAL A 221 6.74 0.79 -11.88
C VAL A 221 7.15 1.68 -13.06
N PHE A 222 6.58 2.87 -13.21
CA PHE A 222 7.02 3.83 -14.24
C PHE A 222 8.41 4.38 -13.94
N LEU A 223 8.73 4.70 -12.69
CA LEU A 223 10.04 5.22 -12.29
C LEU A 223 11.16 4.21 -12.56
N THR A 224 10.94 2.91 -12.31
CA THR A 224 11.93 1.87 -12.64
C THR A 224 12.22 1.79 -14.14
N ARG A 225 11.30 2.27 -14.99
CA ARG A 225 11.41 2.28 -16.46
C ARG A 225 11.78 3.65 -17.03
N SER A 226 11.93 4.67 -16.18
CA SER A 226 12.29 6.02 -16.60
C SER A 226 13.82 6.23 -16.64
N LYS A 227 14.27 7.16 -17.50
CA LYS A 227 15.60 7.76 -17.44
C LYS A 227 15.42 9.25 -17.14
N ARG A 228 15.89 9.72 -15.96
CA ARG A 228 15.78 11.13 -15.55
C ARG A 228 14.35 11.67 -15.59
N GLY A 229 13.38 10.85 -15.17
CA GLY A 229 11.97 11.23 -15.15
C GLY A 229 11.21 11.08 -16.46
N HIS A 230 11.88 10.76 -17.58
CA HIS A 230 11.25 10.47 -18.87
C HIS A 230 11.12 8.95 -19.08
N VAL A 231 9.92 8.51 -19.43
CA VAL A 231 9.59 7.10 -19.66
C VAL A 231 9.85 6.73 -21.12
N ASP A 232 10.12 5.46 -21.40
CA ASP A 232 10.32 4.98 -22.78
C ASP A 232 9.02 5.16 -23.60
N SER A 233 9.15 5.46 -24.92
CA SER A 233 8.03 5.72 -25.82
C SER A 233 6.92 4.64 -25.82
N ALA A 234 7.30 3.38 -25.61
CA ALA A 234 6.35 2.26 -25.50
C ALA A 234 5.46 2.36 -24.24
N SER A 235 5.89 3.07 -23.21
CA SER A 235 5.15 3.26 -21.95
C SER A 235 4.42 4.62 -21.88
N ASP A 236 4.66 5.55 -22.81
CA ASP A 236 4.09 6.91 -22.81
C ASP A 236 2.55 6.88 -22.78
N ARG A 237 1.94 6.03 -23.60
CA ARG A 237 0.48 5.87 -23.61
C ARG A 237 -0.05 5.47 -22.22
N PHE A 238 0.58 4.52 -21.57
CA PHE A 238 0.18 4.07 -20.23
C PHE A 238 0.44 5.14 -19.18
N LEU A 239 1.50 5.95 -19.35
CA LEU A 239 1.79 7.06 -18.48
C LEU A 239 0.70 8.16 -18.58
N ASN A 240 0.23 8.46 -19.80
CA ASN A 240 -0.88 9.39 -19.98
C ASN A 240 -2.17 8.88 -19.32
N ILE A 241 -2.48 7.58 -19.46
CA ILE A 241 -3.62 6.94 -18.77
C ILE A 241 -3.44 7.01 -17.24
N TYR A 242 -2.22 6.87 -16.73
CA TYR A 242 -1.93 7.03 -15.31
C TYR A 242 -2.22 8.48 -14.82
N PHE A 243 -1.88 9.50 -15.60
CA PHE A 243 -2.21 10.88 -15.25
C PHE A 243 -3.73 11.13 -15.29
N LEU A 244 -4.45 10.54 -16.25
CA LEU A 244 -5.92 10.55 -16.26
C LEU A 244 -6.50 9.91 -15.00
N ALA A 245 -5.97 8.76 -14.57
CA ALA A 245 -6.40 8.10 -13.33
C ALA A 245 -6.13 8.98 -12.09
N GLN A 246 -5.02 9.73 -12.05
CA GLN A 246 -4.73 10.69 -11.00
C GLN A 246 -5.75 11.84 -10.98
N ASP A 247 -6.12 12.39 -12.15
CA ASP A 247 -7.11 13.47 -12.25
C ASP A 247 -8.50 12.98 -11.84
N ILE A 248 -8.90 11.77 -12.28
CA ILE A 248 -10.15 11.13 -11.82
C ILE A 248 -10.16 11.00 -10.30
N HIS A 249 -9.08 10.49 -9.70
CA HIS A 249 -8.97 10.36 -8.24
C HIS A 249 -9.11 11.71 -7.54
N GLU A 250 -8.49 12.76 -8.04
CA GLU A 250 -8.59 14.12 -7.49
C GLU A 250 -10.05 14.60 -7.49
N ARG A 251 -10.75 14.42 -8.62
CA ARG A 251 -12.16 14.83 -8.76
C ARG A 251 -13.09 14.05 -7.84
N VAL A 252 -12.88 12.75 -7.74
CA VAL A 252 -13.67 11.88 -6.87
C VAL A 252 -13.40 12.20 -5.40
N SER A 253 -12.14 12.42 -5.01
CA SER A 253 -11.77 12.73 -3.62
C SER A 253 -12.21 14.14 -3.19
N SER A 254 -12.34 15.08 -4.12
CA SER A 254 -12.75 16.46 -3.85
C SER A 254 -14.25 16.63 -3.55
N SER A 255 -15.04 15.58 -3.71
CA SER A 255 -16.49 15.61 -3.48
C SER A 255 -16.82 15.12 -2.07
N HIS A 256 -16.79 16.01 -1.08
CA HIS A 256 -17.25 15.72 0.28
C HIS A 256 -18.39 16.68 0.65
N TYR A 257 -19.55 16.12 1.04
CA TYR A 257 -20.76 16.86 1.32
C TYR A 257 -21.39 16.42 2.62
N ARG A 258 -22.31 17.23 3.14
CA ARG A 258 -23.16 16.87 4.27
C ARG A 258 -24.29 15.97 3.78
N TYR A 259 -23.99 14.69 3.53
CA TYR A 259 -24.94 13.74 2.95
C TYR A 259 -26.23 13.61 3.74
N GLN A 260 -26.20 13.76 5.06
CA GLN A 260 -27.40 13.77 5.91
C GLN A 260 -28.32 14.95 5.56
N GLU A 261 -27.76 16.15 5.44
CA GLU A 261 -28.51 17.35 5.08
C GLU A 261 -29.13 17.22 3.67
N LEU A 262 -28.37 16.62 2.73
CA LEU A 262 -28.89 16.32 1.39
C LEU A 262 -30.05 15.31 1.45
N ALA A 263 -29.94 14.26 2.28
CA ALA A 263 -31.01 13.27 2.45
C ALA A 263 -32.26 13.86 3.09
N ASP A 264 -32.11 14.74 4.08
CA ASP A 264 -33.26 15.41 4.76
C ASP A 264 -34.04 16.31 3.80
N HIS A 265 -33.34 17.03 2.90
CA HIS A 265 -34.00 17.97 1.97
C HIS A 265 -34.47 17.32 0.66
N PHE A 266 -33.66 16.37 0.13
CA PHE A 266 -33.88 15.77 -1.20
C PHE A 266 -34.24 14.28 -1.18
N GLY A 267 -34.47 13.68 0.00
CA GLY A 267 -34.78 12.25 0.13
C GLY A 267 -36.07 11.82 -0.57
N ARG A 268 -36.96 12.78 -0.89
CA ARG A 268 -38.21 12.54 -1.65
C ARG A 268 -38.12 12.87 -3.13
N SER A 269 -36.94 13.31 -3.61
CA SER A 269 -36.67 13.57 -5.02
C SER A 269 -35.80 12.43 -5.62
N ASP A 270 -35.73 12.37 -6.95
CA ASP A 270 -34.92 11.38 -7.65
C ASP A 270 -33.42 11.73 -7.68
N ILE A 271 -33.05 12.95 -7.27
CA ILE A 271 -31.70 13.50 -7.47
C ILE A 271 -30.60 12.67 -6.79
N LEU A 272 -30.86 12.19 -5.55
CA LEU A 272 -29.89 11.37 -4.83
C LEU A 272 -29.69 10.01 -5.52
N PHE A 273 -30.77 9.42 -6.01
CA PHE A 273 -30.72 8.19 -6.79
C PHE A 273 -29.94 8.38 -8.10
N ARG A 274 -30.11 9.52 -8.78
CA ARG A 274 -29.40 9.87 -10.01
C ARG A 274 -27.90 10.03 -9.77
N PHE A 275 -27.49 10.69 -8.68
CA PHE A 275 -26.08 10.77 -8.30
C PHE A 275 -25.49 9.38 -8.00
N LYS A 276 -26.20 8.56 -7.25
CA LYS A 276 -25.82 7.17 -6.97
C LYS A 276 -25.61 6.38 -8.25
N TYR A 277 -26.58 6.41 -9.16
CA TYR A 277 -26.55 5.69 -10.43
C TYR A 277 -25.40 6.12 -11.33
N LEU A 278 -25.13 7.44 -11.42
CA LEU A 278 -23.99 7.96 -12.19
C LEU A 278 -22.65 7.45 -11.60
N LEU A 279 -22.47 7.50 -10.28
CA LEU A 279 -21.26 6.97 -9.63
C LEU A 279 -21.09 5.47 -9.87
N GLU A 280 -22.15 4.68 -9.85
CA GLU A 280 -22.13 3.25 -10.14
C GLU A 280 -21.77 2.96 -11.62
N THR A 281 -22.31 3.74 -12.56
CA THR A 281 -21.96 3.61 -13.98
C THR A 281 -20.51 4.03 -14.25
N GLN A 282 -20.01 5.07 -13.61
CA GLN A 282 -18.60 5.47 -13.71
C GLN A 282 -17.66 4.44 -13.04
N ALA A 283 -18.10 3.80 -11.93
CA ALA A 283 -17.37 2.68 -11.33
C ALA A 283 -17.30 1.48 -12.31
N LYS A 284 -18.39 1.16 -13.01
CA LYS A 284 -18.40 0.15 -14.06
C LYS A 284 -17.44 0.49 -15.19
N ALA A 285 -17.45 1.74 -15.67
CA ALA A 285 -16.52 2.21 -16.69
C ALA A 285 -15.04 2.03 -16.25
N CYS A 286 -14.72 2.32 -14.99
CA CYS A 286 -13.38 2.06 -14.45
C CYS A 286 -13.02 0.56 -14.48
N ARG A 287 -13.96 -0.35 -14.18
CA ARG A 287 -13.74 -1.81 -14.29
C ARG A 287 -13.50 -2.22 -15.74
N ASP A 288 -14.25 -1.69 -16.68
CA ASP A 288 -14.12 -1.96 -18.10
C ASP A 288 -12.78 -1.46 -18.65
N ILE A 289 -12.31 -0.28 -18.22
CA ILE A 289 -10.96 0.23 -18.50
C ILE A 289 -9.91 -0.73 -17.96
N ALA A 290 -10.02 -1.16 -16.71
CA ALA A 290 -9.09 -2.10 -16.10
C ALA A 290 -9.00 -3.42 -16.90
N GLN A 291 -10.13 -3.91 -17.37
CA GLN A 291 -10.19 -5.11 -18.21
C GLN A 291 -9.57 -4.88 -19.58
N SER A 292 -9.85 -3.75 -20.23
CA SER A 292 -9.27 -3.38 -21.53
C SER A 292 -7.74 -3.27 -21.46
N ILE A 293 -7.21 -2.63 -20.41
CA ILE A 293 -5.76 -2.53 -20.18
C ILE A 293 -5.13 -3.93 -20.02
N ARG A 294 -5.76 -4.82 -19.24
CA ARG A 294 -5.29 -6.20 -19.05
C ARG A 294 -5.27 -7.02 -20.32
N LEU A 295 -6.29 -6.85 -21.15
CA LEU A 295 -6.43 -7.58 -22.42
C LEU A 295 -5.61 -6.97 -23.56
N GLY A 296 -5.06 -5.76 -23.36
CA GLY A 296 -4.34 -5.04 -24.40
C GLY A 296 -5.25 -4.54 -25.55
N HIS A 297 -6.55 -4.38 -25.28
CA HIS A 297 -7.51 -3.83 -26.23
C HIS A 297 -7.68 -2.32 -26.04
N SER A 298 -8.10 -1.62 -27.12
CA SER A 298 -8.53 -0.24 -27.00
C SER A 298 -9.84 -0.18 -26.21
N TYR A 299 -9.87 0.69 -25.19
CA TYR A 299 -11.11 0.96 -24.47
C TYR A 299 -12.08 1.74 -25.36
N GLN A 300 -13.34 1.33 -25.36
CA GLN A 300 -14.45 2.07 -25.95
C GLN A 300 -15.39 2.46 -24.82
N HIS A 301 -15.63 3.76 -24.70
CA HIS A 301 -16.48 4.30 -23.65
C HIS A 301 -17.94 3.94 -23.88
N ASP A 302 -18.62 3.43 -22.84
CA ASP A 302 -20.05 3.10 -22.88
C ASP A 302 -20.89 4.39 -22.80
N SER A 303 -21.93 4.48 -23.62
CA SER A 303 -22.85 5.62 -23.59
C SER A 303 -23.74 5.66 -22.34
N ALA A 304 -23.79 4.60 -21.56
CA ALA A 304 -24.67 4.50 -20.38
C ALA A 304 -24.36 5.55 -19.33
N SER A 305 -23.09 5.88 -19.09
CA SER A 305 -22.69 6.92 -18.13
C SER A 305 -22.95 8.33 -18.68
N ILE A 306 -22.88 8.54 -19.98
CA ILE A 306 -23.24 9.82 -20.64
C ILE A 306 -24.73 10.05 -20.46
N VAL A 307 -25.57 9.05 -20.73
CA VAL A 307 -27.02 9.13 -20.54
C VAL A 307 -27.37 9.40 -19.06
N ALA A 308 -26.70 8.72 -18.13
CA ALA A 308 -26.90 8.96 -16.70
C ALA A 308 -26.52 10.39 -16.29
N LEU A 309 -25.47 10.98 -16.91
CA LEU A 309 -25.09 12.36 -16.67
C LEU A 309 -26.14 13.34 -17.21
N ASP A 310 -26.66 13.12 -18.42
CA ASP A 310 -27.70 13.95 -19.01
C ASP A 310 -29.01 13.90 -18.20
N GLU A 311 -29.42 12.72 -17.76
CA GLU A 311 -30.57 12.54 -16.88
C GLU A 311 -30.41 13.24 -15.53
N LEU A 312 -29.20 13.19 -14.95
CA LEU A 312 -28.88 13.92 -13.72
C LEU A 312 -28.97 15.44 -13.93
N GLN A 313 -28.49 15.94 -15.09
CA GLN A 313 -28.59 17.36 -15.44
C GLN A 313 -30.05 17.82 -15.55
N LEU A 314 -30.91 17.02 -16.18
CA LEU A 314 -32.34 17.29 -16.28
C LEU A 314 -33.01 17.36 -14.88
N SER A 315 -32.73 16.39 -14.02
CA SER A 315 -33.26 16.39 -12.65
C SER A 315 -32.79 17.61 -11.85
N LEU A 316 -31.51 17.98 -11.96
CA LEU A 316 -30.94 19.14 -11.29
C LEU A 316 -31.57 20.45 -11.80
N SER A 317 -31.79 20.59 -13.12
CA SER A 317 -32.43 21.75 -13.72
C SER A 317 -33.89 21.88 -13.28
N TYR A 318 -34.61 20.76 -13.20
CA TYR A 318 -35.99 20.74 -12.68
C TYR A 318 -36.10 21.22 -11.22
N LEU A 319 -35.19 20.77 -10.35
CA LEU A 319 -35.16 21.23 -8.96
C LEU A 319 -34.81 22.73 -8.85
N ARG A 320 -33.94 23.27 -9.71
CA ARG A 320 -33.64 24.71 -9.76
C ARG A 320 -34.84 25.56 -10.18
N GLN A 321 -35.67 25.07 -11.09
CA GLN A 321 -36.89 25.77 -11.54
C GLN A 321 -37.94 25.91 -10.44
N GLN A 322 -37.87 25.11 -9.34
CA GLN A 322 -38.79 25.22 -8.23
C GLN A 322 -38.58 26.46 -7.34
N GLU A 323 -37.45 27.20 -7.54
CA GLU A 323 -37.09 28.48 -6.87
C GLU A 323 -37.25 28.50 -5.34
N ARG A 324 -37.10 27.33 -4.68
CA ARG A 324 -37.17 27.25 -3.22
C ARG A 324 -35.92 27.88 -2.60
N ARG A 325 -36.11 28.94 -1.80
CA ARG A 325 -34.99 29.66 -1.15
C ARG A 325 -34.14 28.74 -0.26
N ASP A 326 -34.78 27.82 0.48
CA ASP A 326 -34.10 26.89 1.39
C ASP A 326 -33.16 25.90 0.64
N TRP A 327 -33.39 25.68 -0.65
CA TRP A 327 -32.62 24.75 -1.48
C TRP A 327 -31.49 25.39 -2.25
N LYS A 328 -31.47 26.74 -2.36
CA LYS A 328 -30.53 27.46 -3.24
C LYS A 328 -29.05 27.11 -2.94
N SER A 329 -28.66 27.08 -1.66
CA SER A 329 -27.31 26.71 -1.23
C SER A 329 -26.98 25.25 -1.54
N LEU A 330 -27.89 24.32 -1.24
CA LEU A 330 -27.72 22.88 -1.45
C LEU A 330 -27.72 22.53 -2.94
N LEU A 331 -28.57 23.17 -3.75
CA LEU A 331 -28.57 23.02 -5.21
C LEU A 331 -27.28 23.56 -5.85
N GLY A 332 -26.66 24.60 -5.27
CA GLY A 332 -25.33 25.05 -5.64
C GLY A 332 -24.28 23.96 -5.41
N GLN A 333 -24.29 23.33 -4.22
CA GLN A 333 -23.39 22.23 -3.89
C GLN A 333 -23.57 21.01 -4.83
N LEU A 334 -24.83 20.63 -5.11
CA LEU A 334 -25.13 19.56 -6.06
C LEU A 334 -24.68 19.91 -7.49
N GLY A 335 -24.77 21.19 -7.88
CA GLY A 335 -24.24 21.67 -9.15
C GLY A 335 -22.71 21.52 -9.27
N TYR A 336 -21.97 21.79 -8.19
CA TYR A 336 -20.51 21.57 -8.19
C TYR A 336 -20.16 20.08 -8.24
N LEU A 337 -20.90 19.24 -7.52
CA LEU A 337 -20.74 17.79 -7.61
C LEU A 337 -21.00 17.29 -9.03
N PHE A 338 -22.08 17.77 -9.67
CA PHE A 338 -22.39 17.47 -11.05
C PHE A 338 -21.21 17.83 -11.98
N ASN A 339 -20.66 19.04 -11.87
CA ASN A 339 -19.52 19.49 -12.70
C ASN A 339 -18.26 18.63 -12.46
N ASN A 340 -18.03 18.19 -11.23
CA ASN A 340 -16.92 17.27 -10.94
C ASN A 340 -17.14 15.90 -11.61
N LEU A 341 -18.34 15.33 -11.51
CA LEU A 341 -18.66 14.04 -12.11
C LEU A 341 -18.71 14.12 -13.64
N ALA A 342 -19.16 15.26 -14.21
CA ALA A 342 -19.08 15.53 -15.64
C ALA A 342 -17.62 15.57 -16.12
N THR A 343 -16.72 16.13 -15.31
CA THR A 343 -15.30 16.12 -15.62
C THR A 343 -14.71 14.71 -15.51
N VAL A 344 -15.11 13.91 -14.51
CA VAL A 344 -14.73 12.50 -14.42
C VAL A 344 -15.17 11.75 -15.67
N GLU A 345 -16.41 11.98 -16.13
CA GLU A 345 -16.95 11.39 -17.35
C GLU A 345 -16.09 11.72 -18.59
N LYS A 346 -15.72 13.00 -18.72
CA LYS A 346 -14.82 13.44 -19.79
C LYS A 346 -13.45 12.75 -19.72
N GLN A 347 -12.89 12.57 -18.51
CA GLN A 347 -11.61 11.88 -18.34
C GLN A 347 -11.70 10.38 -18.62
N LEU A 348 -12.81 9.73 -18.25
CA LEU A 348 -13.07 8.33 -18.60
C LEU A 348 -13.13 8.14 -20.13
N ASN A 349 -13.79 9.05 -20.84
CA ASN A 349 -13.82 9.04 -22.30
C ASN A 349 -12.42 9.28 -22.91
N ASN A 350 -11.62 10.18 -22.35
CA ASN A 350 -10.26 10.48 -22.80
C ASN A 350 -9.31 9.28 -22.70
N VAL A 351 -9.63 8.23 -21.91
CA VAL A 351 -8.83 7.00 -21.86
C VAL A 351 -8.78 6.29 -23.21
N SER A 352 -9.80 6.46 -24.06
CA SER A 352 -9.81 5.93 -25.44
C SER A 352 -8.75 6.61 -26.31
N ASN A 353 -8.48 7.90 -26.08
CA ASN A 353 -7.43 8.69 -26.72
C ASN A 353 -6.62 9.50 -25.71
N PRO A 354 -5.71 8.86 -24.95
CA PRO A 354 -5.01 9.50 -23.82
C PRO A 354 -4.04 10.61 -24.24
N ASP A 355 -3.71 10.73 -25.53
CA ASP A 355 -2.81 11.78 -26.04
C ASP A 355 -3.45 13.16 -26.02
N VAL A 356 -4.77 13.27 -25.95
CA VAL A 356 -5.51 14.54 -25.84
C VAL A 356 -5.32 15.20 -24.47
N ALA A 357 -5.00 14.41 -23.45
CA ALA A 357 -4.90 14.87 -22.06
C ALA A 357 -3.47 14.83 -21.50
N LYS A 358 -2.46 15.06 -22.36
CA LYS A 358 -1.06 15.15 -21.90
C LYS A 358 -0.89 16.30 -20.91
N PRO A 359 -0.30 16.08 -19.72
CA PRO A 359 0.04 17.17 -18.83
C PRO A 359 1.17 18.02 -19.44
N GLU A 360 1.18 19.33 -19.15
CA GLU A 360 2.24 20.26 -19.59
C GLU A 360 3.64 19.79 -19.18
N GLU A 361 3.76 19.20 -18.00
CA GLU A 361 5.00 18.60 -17.49
C GLU A 361 4.78 17.10 -17.27
N GLY A 362 5.09 16.26 -18.27
CA GLY A 362 4.98 14.80 -18.19
C GLY A 362 6.05 14.12 -17.33
N VAL A 363 6.79 14.86 -16.50
CA VAL A 363 7.89 14.36 -15.68
C VAL A 363 7.35 13.73 -14.38
N LEU A 364 7.86 12.55 -14.05
CA LEU A 364 7.63 11.92 -12.75
C LEU A 364 8.69 12.38 -11.75
N ASP A 365 8.23 12.75 -10.55
CA ASP A 365 9.14 13.04 -9.44
C ASP A 365 9.81 11.75 -8.97
N ASP A 366 11.13 11.69 -9.11
CA ASP A 366 11.97 10.57 -8.72
C ASP A 366 12.70 10.91 -7.42
N THR A 367 12.26 10.26 -6.36
CA THR A 367 12.85 10.40 -5.02
C THR A 367 13.82 9.26 -4.69
N GLU A 368 14.12 8.32 -5.60
CA GLU A 368 15.04 7.22 -5.30
C GLU A 368 16.50 7.69 -5.23
N ALA A 369 17.29 7.00 -4.39
CA ALA A 369 18.71 7.28 -4.26
C ALA A 369 19.49 6.56 -5.39
N HIS A 370 20.05 7.32 -6.33
CA HIS A 370 20.78 6.77 -7.47
C HIS A 370 22.31 6.77 -7.30
N THR A 371 22.83 7.51 -6.32
CA THR A 371 24.26 7.61 -6.04
C THR A 371 24.64 6.94 -4.73
N LEU A 372 25.86 6.37 -4.66
CA LEU A 372 26.34 5.74 -3.43
C LEU A 372 26.34 6.71 -2.23
N SER A 373 26.62 7.99 -2.47
CA SER A 373 26.56 9.03 -1.44
C SER A 373 25.14 9.22 -0.92
N SER A 374 24.12 9.31 -1.79
CA SER A 374 22.73 9.44 -1.38
C SER A 374 22.20 8.18 -0.67
N MET A 375 22.65 7.00 -1.09
CA MET A 375 22.36 5.73 -0.41
C MET A 375 22.91 5.71 1.01
N TRP A 376 24.17 6.11 1.18
CA TRP A 376 24.80 6.19 2.50
C TRP A 376 24.13 7.22 3.41
N GLN A 377 23.79 8.39 2.87
CA GLN A 377 23.04 9.41 3.63
C GLN A 377 21.70 8.87 4.13
N ARG A 378 20.98 8.08 3.33
CA ARG A 378 19.72 7.44 3.76
C ARG A 378 19.92 6.41 4.86
N ILE A 379 20.96 5.56 4.75
CA ILE A 379 21.29 4.62 5.82
C ILE A 379 21.58 5.40 7.11
N ARG A 380 22.43 6.43 7.03
CA ARG A 380 22.80 7.27 8.19
C ARG A 380 21.58 7.99 8.80
N ALA A 381 20.68 8.53 7.99
CA ALA A 381 19.45 9.16 8.46
C ALA A 381 18.52 8.17 9.18
N ASN A 382 18.56 6.89 8.81
CA ASN A 382 17.79 5.84 9.46
C ASN A 382 18.49 5.18 10.65
N LEU A 383 19.76 5.53 10.96
CA LEU A 383 20.49 5.05 12.14
C LEU A 383 20.12 5.87 13.39
N SER A 384 18.83 5.99 13.67
CA SER A 384 18.32 6.67 14.87
C SER A 384 17.28 5.78 15.57
N LYS A 385 17.15 5.92 16.88
CA LYS A 385 16.15 5.19 17.69
C LYS A 385 14.71 5.50 17.27
N ASP A 386 14.48 6.61 16.59
CA ASP A 386 13.16 7.02 16.11
C ASP A 386 12.78 6.36 14.78
N SER A 387 13.77 5.84 14.04
CA SER A 387 13.53 5.13 12.77
C SER A 387 12.85 3.78 13.01
N LEU A 388 11.73 3.56 12.32
CA LEU A 388 11.04 2.26 12.30
C LEU A 388 11.92 1.14 11.79
N LEU A 389 12.76 1.44 10.78
CA LEU A 389 13.66 0.47 10.18
C LEU A 389 14.75 0.05 11.16
N PHE A 390 15.35 0.99 11.87
CA PHE A 390 16.36 0.72 12.91
C PHE A 390 15.80 -0.15 14.03
N ARG A 391 14.63 0.23 14.58
CA ARG A 391 13.96 -0.56 15.63
C ARG A 391 13.66 -1.98 15.16
N HIS A 392 13.16 -2.13 13.93
CA HIS A 392 12.89 -3.46 13.37
C HIS A 392 14.18 -4.24 13.13
N ALA A 393 15.23 -3.62 12.60
CA ALA A 393 16.53 -4.25 12.40
C ALA A 393 17.10 -4.79 13.72
N LEU A 394 17.15 -3.94 14.75
CA LEU A 394 17.66 -4.33 16.06
C LEU A 394 16.81 -5.43 16.70
N ARG A 395 15.47 -5.28 16.66
CA ARG A 395 14.53 -6.26 17.19
C ARG A 395 14.71 -7.63 16.55
N LEU A 396 14.71 -7.70 15.22
CA LEU A 396 14.82 -8.96 14.50
C LEU A 396 16.19 -9.60 14.70
N SER A 397 17.28 -8.83 14.71
CA SER A 397 18.62 -9.35 14.96
C SER A 397 18.76 -9.95 16.35
N ILE A 398 18.30 -9.27 17.39
CA ILE A 398 18.27 -9.81 18.75
C ILE A 398 17.44 -11.10 18.81
N THR A 399 16.26 -11.10 18.18
CA THR A 399 15.34 -12.23 18.26
C THR A 399 15.86 -13.46 17.52
N LEU A 400 16.51 -13.27 16.36
CA LEU A 400 17.15 -14.38 15.64
C LEU A 400 18.33 -14.94 16.44
N THR A 401 19.13 -14.10 17.06
CA THR A 401 20.26 -14.52 17.91
C THR A 401 19.76 -15.26 19.17
N LEU A 402 18.70 -14.76 19.80
CA LEU A 402 18.06 -15.47 20.94
C LEU A 402 17.47 -16.81 20.51
N GLY A 403 16.80 -16.86 19.34
CA GLY A 403 16.31 -18.13 18.77
C GLY A 403 17.44 -19.13 18.54
N TYR A 404 18.58 -18.67 18.02
CA TYR A 404 19.78 -19.51 17.88
C TYR A 404 20.33 -19.96 19.24
N ALA A 405 20.40 -19.08 20.22
CA ALA A 405 20.84 -19.42 21.58
C ALA A 405 19.92 -20.48 22.24
N ILE A 406 18.61 -20.41 22.02
CA ILE A 406 17.66 -21.42 22.48
C ILE A 406 17.92 -22.77 21.80
N ILE A 407 18.14 -22.79 20.49
CA ILE A 407 18.44 -24.02 19.74
C ILE A 407 19.68 -24.69 20.30
N GLN A 408 20.75 -23.94 20.53
CA GLN A 408 22.02 -24.45 21.06
C GLN A 408 21.90 -24.86 22.53
N GLY A 409 21.23 -24.04 23.36
CA GLY A 409 21.10 -24.29 24.80
C GLY A 409 20.25 -25.50 25.16
N PHE A 410 19.21 -25.77 24.38
CA PHE A 410 18.32 -26.93 24.58
C PHE A 410 18.69 -28.13 23.69
N GLY A 411 19.71 -28.04 22.85
CA GLY A 411 20.13 -29.11 21.95
C GLY A 411 19.04 -29.52 20.95
N ILE A 412 18.27 -28.56 20.40
CA ILE A 412 17.17 -28.85 19.48
C ILE A 412 17.77 -29.19 18.10
N GLU A 413 17.86 -30.46 17.77
CA GLU A 413 18.57 -30.96 16.58
C GLU A 413 18.11 -30.34 15.24
N ARG A 414 16.89 -29.82 15.14
CA ARG A 414 16.33 -29.24 13.88
C ARG A 414 15.65 -27.90 14.10
N GLY A 415 16.01 -27.20 15.15
CA GLY A 415 15.33 -25.98 15.61
C GLY A 415 15.45 -24.76 14.68
N TYR A 416 16.15 -24.82 13.55
CA TYR A 416 16.31 -23.66 12.65
C TYR A 416 15.00 -23.18 12.01
N TRP A 417 13.93 -24.00 12.10
CA TRP A 417 12.58 -23.58 11.75
C TRP A 417 12.03 -22.49 12.69
N ILE A 418 12.53 -22.42 13.92
CA ILE A 418 12.26 -21.33 14.86
C ILE A 418 12.69 -20.00 14.23
N LEU A 419 13.92 -19.95 13.68
CA LEU A 419 14.46 -18.75 13.04
C LEU A 419 13.66 -18.37 11.80
N LEU A 420 13.29 -19.36 10.97
CA LEU A 420 12.46 -19.13 9.79
C LEU A 420 11.09 -18.56 10.16
N THR A 421 10.44 -19.12 11.18
CA THR A 421 9.14 -18.64 11.66
C THR A 421 9.27 -17.24 12.22
N THR A 422 10.29 -16.98 13.03
CA THR A 422 10.59 -15.65 13.58
C THR A 422 10.80 -14.61 12.47
N LEU A 423 11.58 -14.94 11.44
CA LEU A 423 11.84 -14.05 10.28
C LEU A 423 10.55 -13.66 9.54
N PHE A 424 9.62 -14.60 9.36
CA PHE A 424 8.36 -14.31 8.66
C PHE A 424 7.31 -13.63 9.54
N VAL A 425 7.24 -13.95 10.83
CA VAL A 425 6.19 -13.49 11.75
C VAL A 425 6.54 -12.13 12.37
N CYS A 426 7.81 -11.91 12.73
CA CYS A 426 8.23 -10.63 13.32
C CYS A 426 8.19 -9.51 12.27
N GLN A 427 7.20 -8.64 12.41
CA GLN A 427 6.97 -7.50 11.54
C GLN A 427 7.33 -6.18 12.25
N PRO A 428 7.49 -5.07 11.53
CA PRO A 428 7.81 -3.78 12.15
C PRO A 428 6.81 -3.33 13.22
N ASN A 429 5.51 -3.62 13.06
CA ASN A 429 4.47 -3.24 14.00
C ASN A 429 3.72 -4.45 14.60
N TYR A 430 3.00 -4.23 15.71
CA TYR A 430 2.26 -5.26 16.42
C TYR A 430 1.08 -5.82 15.59
N ALA A 431 0.33 -4.97 14.92
CA ALA A 431 -0.86 -5.37 14.14
C ALA A 431 -0.49 -6.37 13.03
N ALA A 432 0.55 -6.06 12.24
CA ALA A 432 1.05 -6.94 11.19
C ALA A 432 1.63 -8.25 11.77
N THR A 433 2.34 -8.18 12.91
CA THR A 433 2.87 -9.37 13.59
C THR A 433 1.74 -10.29 14.07
N LYS A 434 0.69 -9.74 14.69
CA LYS A 434 -0.48 -10.52 15.15
C LYS A 434 -1.20 -11.20 13.98
N GLN A 435 -1.41 -10.49 12.87
CA GLN A 435 -2.03 -11.05 11.67
C GLN A 435 -1.19 -12.20 11.07
N LYS A 436 0.12 -12.00 10.95
CA LYS A 436 1.07 -13.00 10.44
C LYS A 436 1.16 -14.21 11.35
N LEU A 437 1.18 -14.01 12.68
CA LEU A 437 1.21 -15.07 13.68
C LEU A 437 0.00 -15.98 13.58
N THR A 438 -1.21 -15.41 13.62
CA THR A 438 -2.45 -16.20 13.54
C THR A 438 -2.50 -17.00 12.24
N ALA A 439 -2.20 -16.35 11.12
CA ALA A 439 -2.16 -17.01 9.82
C ALA A 439 -1.06 -18.09 9.73
N ARG A 440 0.10 -17.90 10.40
CA ARG A 440 1.20 -18.88 10.46
C ARG A 440 0.80 -20.13 11.23
N ILE A 441 0.20 -19.97 12.40
CA ILE A 441 -0.23 -21.12 13.23
C ILE A 441 -1.32 -21.90 12.51
N ILE A 442 -2.39 -21.22 12.07
CA ILE A 442 -3.51 -21.88 11.39
C ILE A 442 -3.04 -22.57 10.11
N GLY A 443 -2.24 -21.88 9.30
CA GLY A 443 -1.73 -22.42 8.04
C GLY A 443 -0.80 -23.62 8.26
N THR A 444 0.07 -23.60 9.28
CA THR A 444 0.93 -24.74 9.60
C THR A 444 0.12 -25.94 10.09
N LEU A 445 -0.86 -25.73 10.98
CA LEU A 445 -1.77 -26.79 11.43
C LEU A 445 -2.54 -27.40 10.25
N ALA A 446 -3.16 -26.58 9.41
CA ALA A 446 -3.89 -27.06 8.23
C ALA A 446 -2.96 -27.82 7.26
N GLY A 447 -1.76 -27.29 7.02
CA GLY A 447 -0.76 -27.96 6.17
C GLY A 447 -0.33 -29.32 6.70
N LEU A 448 -0.13 -29.47 8.01
CA LEU A 448 0.21 -30.76 8.62
C LEU A 448 -0.99 -31.72 8.62
N LEU A 449 -2.19 -31.23 8.95
CA LEU A 449 -3.42 -32.05 8.93
C LEU A 449 -3.74 -32.63 7.54
N ILE A 450 -3.44 -31.88 6.48
CA ILE A 450 -3.62 -32.36 5.10
C ILE A 450 -2.40 -33.18 4.65
N GLY A 451 -1.19 -32.77 5.01
CA GLY A 451 0.05 -33.37 4.54
C GLY A 451 0.30 -34.76 5.07
N VAL A 452 0.00 -35.03 6.35
CA VAL A 452 0.21 -36.36 6.96
C VAL A 452 -0.64 -37.46 6.28
N PRO A 453 -1.95 -37.28 6.05
CA PRO A 453 -2.72 -38.22 5.24
C PRO A 453 -2.22 -38.39 3.80
N LEU A 454 -1.81 -37.30 3.16
CA LEU A 454 -1.28 -37.38 1.79
C LEU A 454 0.03 -38.19 1.72
N LEU A 455 0.89 -38.11 2.75
CA LEU A 455 2.08 -38.96 2.82
C LEU A 455 1.73 -40.46 2.96
N THR A 456 0.66 -40.80 3.69
CA THR A 456 0.20 -42.19 3.86
C THR A 456 -0.47 -42.72 2.61
N PHE A 457 -1.32 -41.93 1.95
CA PHE A 457 -2.05 -42.38 0.76
C PHE A 457 -1.19 -42.39 -0.51
N PHE A 458 -0.15 -41.54 -0.58
CA PHE A 458 0.72 -41.38 -1.73
C PHE A 458 2.20 -41.55 -1.36
N PRO A 459 2.65 -42.74 -1.01
CA PRO A 459 4.02 -42.98 -0.54
C PRO A 459 5.06 -42.96 -1.66
N SER A 460 4.64 -43.02 -2.95
CA SER A 460 5.59 -43.04 -4.07
C SER A 460 6.35 -41.73 -4.21
N GLN A 461 7.60 -41.81 -4.60
CA GLN A 461 8.48 -40.65 -4.78
C GLN A 461 7.93 -39.69 -5.82
N GLU A 462 7.40 -40.23 -6.92
CA GLU A 462 6.86 -39.43 -8.02
C GLU A 462 5.63 -38.62 -7.59
N SER A 463 4.71 -39.22 -6.84
CA SER A 463 3.53 -38.51 -6.33
C SER A 463 3.91 -37.36 -5.40
N GLN A 464 4.91 -37.56 -4.57
CA GLN A 464 5.41 -36.52 -3.68
C GLN A 464 6.06 -35.37 -4.44
N LEU A 465 6.80 -35.64 -5.53
CA LEU A 465 7.35 -34.59 -6.39
C LEU A 465 6.25 -33.74 -7.05
N VAL A 466 5.15 -34.38 -7.46
CA VAL A 466 3.98 -33.66 -7.97
C VAL A 466 3.39 -32.74 -6.88
N PHE A 467 3.25 -33.23 -5.65
CA PHE A 467 2.76 -32.40 -4.53
C PHE A 467 3.71 -31.27 -4.16
N ILE A 468 5.03 -31.46 -4.25
CA ILE A 468 6.05 -30.41 -4.05
C ILE A 468 5.84 -29.29 -5.07
N VAL A 469 5.75 -29.61 -6.38
CA VAL A 469 5.54 -28.61 -7.43
C VAL A 469 4.19 -27.92 -7.25
N PHE A 470 3.11 -28.68 -7.03
CA PHE A 470 1.78 -28.12 -6.79
C PHE A 470 1.76 -27.17 -5.60
N SER A 471 2.32 -27.59 -4.44
CA SER A 471 2.37 -26.76 -3.25
C SER A 471 3.21 -25.51 -3.44
N GLY A 472 4.33 -25.60 -4.17
CA GLY A 472 5.15 -24.43 -4.52
C GLY A 472 4.40 -23.43 -5.37
N VAL A 473 3.67 -23.87 -6.38
CA VAL A 473 2.84 -23.00 -7.23
C VAL A 473 1.73 -22.35 -6.41
N MET A 474 1.02 -23.12 -5.58
CA MET A 474 -0.06 -22.59 -4.73
C MET A 474 0.46 -21.62 -3.65
N PHE A 475 1.63 -21.85 -3.08
CA PHE A 475 2.28 -20.90 -2.17
C PHE A 475 2.42 -19.52 -2.84
N PHE A 476 2.95 -19.47 -4.05
CA PHE A 476 3.12 -18.20 -4.77
C PHE A 476 1.80 -17.59 -5.24
N ALA A 477 0.80 -18.41 -5.60
CA ALA A 477 -0.52 -17.94 -5.97
C ALA A 477 -1.25 -17.21 -4.83
N PHE A 478 -1.10 -17.69 -3.59
CA PHE A 478 -1.80 -17.14 -2.44
C PHE A 478 -1.00 -16.16 -1.58
N ARG A 479 0.34 -16.11 -1.73
CA ARG A 479 1.21 -15.35 -0.80
C ARG A 479 0.87 -13.87 -0.64
N LEU A 480 0.34 -13.23 -1.69
CA LEU A 480 -0.02 -11.81 -1.68
C LEU A 480 -1.45 -11.56 -1.20
N ASN A 481 -2.35 -12.51 -1.45
CA ASN A 481 -3.78 -12.35 -1.18
C ASN A 481 -4.19 -12.94 0.18
N ASN A 482 -3.63 -14.09 0.53
CA ASN A 482 -3.97 -14.78 1.78
C ASN A 482 -2.76 -15.54 2.33
N TYR A 483 -2.09 -14.93 3.30
CA TYR A 483 -0.89 -15.50 3.91
C TYR A 483 -1.15 -16.83 4.65
N GLY A 484 -2.37 -17.06 5.16
CA GLY A 484 -2.73 -18.32 5.82
C GLY A 484 -2.68 -19.51 4.86
N TYR A 485 -3.31 -19.39 3.68
CA TYR A 485 -3.23 -20.42 2.65
C TYR A 485 -1.81 -20.63 2.15
N ALA A 486 -1.07 -19.55 1.92
CA ALA A 486 0.33 -19.64 1.54
C ALA A 486 1.15 -20.41 2.59
N THR A 487 0.90 -20.18 3.88
CA THR A 487 1.58 -20.90 4.95
C THR A 487 1.24 -22.39 4.95
N GLY A 488 -0.02 -22.75 4.68
CA GLY A 488 -0.42 -24.16 4.51
C GLY A 488 0.34 -24.85 3.39
N PHE A 489 0.37 -24.24 2.21
CA PHE A 489 1.06 -24.81 1.06
C PHE A 489 2.59 -24.86 1.22
N ILE A 490 3.23 -23.87 1.83
CA ILE A 490 4.68 -23.97 2.09
C ILE A 490 4.99 -25.03 3.16
N THR A 491 4.07 -25.27 4.08
CA THR A 491 4.22 -26.37 5.07
C THR A 491 4.11 -27.74 4.38
N LEU A 492 3.17 -27.91 3.47
CA LEU A 492 3.06 -29.11 2.61
C LEU A 492 4.32 -29.33 1.79
N LEU A 493 4.80 -28.30 1.10
CA LEU A 493 6.02 -28.38 0.29
C LEU A 493 7.20 -28.87 1.14
N VAL A 494 7.39 -28.24 2.29
CA VAL A 494 8.50 -28.61 3.20
C VAL A 494 8.35 -30.05 3.71
N LEU A 495 7.16 -30.46 4.10
CA LEU A 495 6.89 -31.82 4.58
C LEU A 495 7.27 -32.87 3.52
N PHE A 496 6.87 -32.66 2.27
CA PHE A 496 7.21 -33.55 1.18
C PHE A 496 8.70 -33.51 0.82
N CYS A 497 9.35 -32.33 0.85
CA CYS A 497 10.80 -32.24 0.65
C CYS A 497 11.58 -33.04 1.68
N PHE A 498 11.22 -32.97 2.96
CA PHE A 498 11.88 -33.74 3.99
C PHE A 498 11.54 -35.25 3.94
N ASN A 499 10.35 -35.59 3.44
CA ASN A 499 10.03 -37.01 3.24
C ASN A 499 10.88 -37.65 2.12
N GLN A 500 11.28 -36.85 1.09
CA GLN A 500 12.24 -37.29 0.06
C GLN A 500 13.62 -37.67 0.69
N LEU A 501 13.94 -37.09 1.84
CA LEU A 501 15.17 -37.40 2.61
C LEU A 501 14.97 -38.55 3.63
N GLY A 502 13.80 -39.20 3.63
CA GLY A 502 13.47 -40.32 4.53
C GLY A 502 12.93 -39.90 5.91
N GLU A 503 12.61 -38.61 6.13
CA GLU A 503 12.33 -38.06 7.45
C GLU A 503 10.90 -37.54 7.64
N GLY A 504 9.95 -37.86 6.75
CA GLY A 504 8.65 -37.17 6.62
C GLY A 504 7.84 -37.09 7.92
N TYR A 505 7.66 -38.21 8.65
CA TYR A 505 6.88 -38.20 9.89
C TYR A 505 7.65 -37.63 11.09
N ALA A 506 8.97 -37.79 11.12
CA ALA A 506 9.82 -37.29 12.20
C ALA A 506 9.83 -35.74 12.28
N VAL A 507 9.50 -35.05 11.19
CA VAL A 507 9.49 -33.59 11.09
C VAL A 507 8.18 -32.96 11.56
N VAL A 508 7.08 -33.74 11.66
CA VAL A 508 5.72 -33.20 11.94
C VAL A 508 5.65 -32.50 13.30
N LEU A 509 6.03 -33.18 14.36
CA LEU A 509 5.94 -32.65 15.73
C LEU A 509 6.95 -31.52 15.98
N PRO A 510 8.25 -31.67 15.61
CA PRO A 510 9.20 -30.55 15.66
C PRO A 510 8.74 -29.34 14.89
N ARG A 511 8.16 -29.48 13.69
CA ARG A 511 7.65 -28.37 12.88
C ARG A 511 6.59 -27.56 13.59
N LEU A 512 5.67 -28.22 14.31
CA LEU A 512 4.65 -27.54 15.10
C LEU A 512 5.26 -26.81 16.30
N ALA A 513 6.13 -27.47 17.06
CA ALA A 513 6.81 -26.91 18.22
C ALA A 513 7.66 -25.67 17.81
N ASP A 514 8.48 -25.81 16.78
CA ASP A 514 9.31 -24.71 16.26
C ASP A 514 8.47 -23.53 15.78
N THR A 515 7.32 -23.80 15.18
CA THR A 515 6.40 -22.73 14.76
C THR A 515 5.85 -21.99 15.98
N LEU A 516 5.45 -22.69 17.03
CA LEU A 516 4.93 -22.08 18.26
C LEU A 516 6.01 -21.28 19.00
N ILE A 517 7.22 -21.85 19.14
CA ILE A 517 8.36 -21.16 19.76
C ILE A 517 8.74 -19.91 18.96
N GLY A 518 8.88 -20.02 17.63
CA GLY A 518 9.20 -18.89 16.77
C GLY A 518 8.12 -17.77 16.80
N CYS A 519 6.85 -18.17 16.88
CA CYS A 519 5.74 -17.25 17.08
C CYS A 519 5.80 -16.55 18.44
N ALA A 520 6.07 -17.28 19.51
CA ALA A 520 6.21 -16.72 20.85
C ALA A 520 7.38 -15.74 20.94
N LEU A 521 8.54 -16.08 20.36
CA LEU A 521 9.70 -15.18 20.25
C LEU A 521 9.37 -13.91 19.48
N ALA A 522 8.66 -14.01 18.34
CA ALA A 522 8.28 -12.86 17.55
C ALA A 522 7.34 -11.90 18.31
N VAL A 523 6.36 -12.44 19.06
CA VAL A 523 5.48 -11.63 19.90
C VAL A 523 6.25 -10.99 21.06
N ALA A 524 7.05 -11.76 21.77
CA ALA A 524 7.88 -11.24 22.86
C ALA A 524 8.79 -10.11 22.37
N ALA A 525 9.41 -10.28 21.21
CA ALA A 525 10.26 -9.26 20.61
C ALA A 525 9.52 -7.96 20.30
N VAL A 526 8.33 -8.04 19.71
CA VAL A 526 7.56 -6.84 19.33
C VAL A 526 7.02 -6.11 20.56
N VAL A 527 6.75 -6.84 21.66
CA VAL A 527 6.24 -6.24 22.90
C VAL A 527 7.35 -5.71 23.80
N LEU A 528 8.53 -6.39 23.85
CA LEU A 528 9.60 -6.10 24.81
C LEU A 528 10.78 -5.31 24.21
N ILE A 529 11.11 -5.54 22.91
CA ILE A 529 12.28 -4.92 22.28
C ILE A 529 11.86 -3.72 21.47
N LEU A 530 12.07 -2.52 22.01
CA LEU A 530 11.74 -1.24 21.37
C LEU A 530 10.32 -1.25 20.77
N PRO A 531 9.28 -1.42 21.60
CA PRO A 531 7.91 -1.55 21.08
C PRO A 531 7.51 -0.29 20.30
N ASP A 532 6.85 -0.52 19.17
CA ASP A 532 6.36 0.53 18.29
C ASP A 532 4.82 0.55 18.34
N TRP A 533 4.30 1.18 19.40
CA TRP A 533 2.85 1.35 19.56
C TRP A 533 2.40 2.52 18.69
N GLN A 534 1.44 2.26 17.81
CA GLN A 534 0.87 3.27 16.92
C GLN A 534 0.18 4.37 17.72
N SER A 535 -0.44 4.03 18.85
CA SER A 535 -1.05 4.99 19.76
C SER A 535 -0.06 6.09 20.22
N LYS A 536 1.21 5.72 20.51
CA LYS A 536 2.26 6.68 20.92
C LYS A 536 2.78 7.56 19.78
N ARG A 537 2.57 7.17 18.53
CA ARG A 537 3.05 7.90 17.34
C ARG A 537 1.95 8.61 16.58
N LEU A 538 0.70 8.35 16.97
CA LEU A 538 -0.47 8.83 16.23
C LEU A 538 -0.48 10.35 16.15
N HIS A 539 -0.13 11.06 17.24
CA HIS A 539 -0.02 12.52 17.26
C HIS A 539 0.96 13.07 16.20
N LYS A 540 2.10 12.39 16.00
CA LYS A 540 3.07 12.77 14.98
C LYS A 540 2.53 12.56 13.57
N VAL A 541 1.83 11.45 13.33
CA VAL A 541 1.19 11.16 12.03
C VAL A 541 0.07 12.17 11.76
N MET A 542 -0.69 12.56 12.80
CA MET A 542 -1.68 13.63 12.71
C MET A 542 -1.04 14.98 12.35
N ALA A 543 0.07 15.33 13.02
CA ALA A 543 0.81 16.55 12.72
C ALA A 543 1.33 16.59 11.28
N GLU A 544 1.92 15.49 10.80
CA GLU A 544 2.40 15.36 9.42
C GLU A 544 1.25 15.48 8.40
N ALA A 545 0.06 14.96 8.71
CA ALA A 545 -1.12 15.08 7.85
C ALA A 545 -1.63 16.54 7.78
N ILE A 546 -1.64 17.27 8.90
CA ILE A 546 -2.01 18.69 8.94
C ILE A 546 -1.00 19.54 8.17
N ASP A 547 0.31 19.31 8.34
CA ASP A 547 1.36 20.05 7.62
C ASP A 547 1.28 19.81 6.10
N ALA A 548 1.06 18.56 5.68
CA ALA A 548 0.87 18.23 4.27
C ALA A 548 -0.37 18.91 3.66
N ASN A 549 -1.48 18.97 4.40
CA ASN A 549 -2.69 19.69 3.99
C ASN A 549 -2.44 21.19 3.87
N LYS A 550 -1.69 21.79 4.81
CA LYS A 550 -1.27 23.20 4.77
C LYS A 550 -0.43 23.51 3.52
N GLN A 551 0.57 22.67 3.23
CA GLN A 551 1.43 22.83 2.04
C GLN A 551 0.62 22.71 0.74
N TYR A 552 -0.32 21.77 0.69
CA TYR A 552 -1.18 21.58 -0.47
C TYR A 552 -2.10 22.80 -0.69
N LEU A 553 -2.73 23.31 0.37
CA LEU A 553 -3.55 24.53 0.31
C LEU A 553 -2.76 25.72 -0.20
N ALA A 554 -1.53 25.93 0.28
CA ALA A 554 -0.67 27.03 -0.16
C ALA A 554 -0.36 26.96 -1.67
N GLN A 555 -0.11 25.76 -2.23
CA GLN A 555 0.10 25.57 -3.66
C GLN A 555 -1.16 25.89 -4.50
N ILE A 556 -2.35 25.63 -3.96
CA ILE A 556 -3.63 25.94 -4.63
C ILE A 556 -3.88 27.43 -4.64
N ILE A 557 -3.77 28.09 -3.50
CA ILE A 557 -4.06 29.53 -3.37
C ILE A 557 -3.16 30.36 -4.28
N GLY A 558 -1.88 29.98 -4.40
CA GLY A 558 -0.95 30.64 -5.33
C GLY A 558 -1.40 30.58 -6.81
N GLN A 559 -2.24 29.64 -7.19
CA GLN A 559 -2.72 29.47 -8.57
C GLN A 559 -3.96 30.29 -8.91
N TYR A 560 -4.73 30.79 -7.92
CA TYR A 560 -5.90 31.62 -8.20
C TYR A 560 -5.55 32.97 -8.85
N ARG A 561 -4.29 33.41 -8.74
CA ARG A 561 -3.78 34.63 -9.42
C ARG A 561 -3.36 34.33 -10.86
N ILE A 562 -2.82 33.15 -11.13
CA ILE A 562 -2.14 32.83 -12.41
C ILE A 562 -3.05 31.98 -13.31
N GLY A 563 -4.07 31.33 -12.73
CA GLY A 563 -4.89 30.30 -13.37
C GLY A 563 -4.34 28.88 -13.16
N LYS A 564 -5.11 27.89 -13.62
CA LYS A 564 -4.80 26.48 -13.44
C LYS A 564 -3.47 26.10 -14.12
N LYS A 565 -2.49 25.64 -13.34
CA LYS A 565 -1.25 25.02 -13.80
C LYS A 565 -1.02 23.70 -13.08
N ASP A 566 -0.87 22.62 -13.81
CA ASP A 566 -0.53 21.30 -13.26
C ASP A 566 1.00 21.14 -13.14
N SER A 567 1.63 22.08 -12.42
CA SER A 567 3.06 22.09 -12.15
C SER A 567 3.50 20.88 -11.32
N LEU A 568 4.77 20.51 -11.43
CA LEU A 568 5.35 19.42 -10.67
C LEU A 568 5.21 19.66 -9.15
N SER A 569 5.41 20.90 -8.66
CA SER A 569 5.27 21.28 -7.26
C SER A 569 3.85 21.04 -6.73
N TYR A 570 2.84 21.42 -7.50
CA TYR A 570 1.43 21.14 -7.16
C TYR A 570 1.16 19.63 -7.06
N ARG A 571 1.59 18.85 -8.06
CA ARG A 571 1.40 17.39 -8.07
C ARG A 571 2.13 16.68 -6.90
N ILE A 572 3.30 17.20 -6.51
CA ILE A 572 4.04 16.70 -5.33
C ILE A 572 3.27 17.00 -4.05
N ALA A 573 2.85 18.27 -3.83
CA ALA A 573 2.12 18.68 -2.64
C ALA A 573 0.80 17.91 -2.49
N ARG A 574 0.02 17.79 -3.58
CA ARG A 574 -1.21 16.99 -3.63
C ARG A 574 -0.96 15.55 -3.23
N ARG A 575 -0.01 14.89 -3.88
CA ARG A 575 0.34 13.50 -3.57
C ARG A 575 0.79 13.34 -2.12
N HIS A 576 1.57 14.29 -1.62
CA HIS A 576 2.03 14.27 -0.24
C HIS A 576 0.85 14.33 0.74
N ALA A 577 -0.11 15.23 0.55
CA ALA A 577 -1.30 15.33 1.38
C ALA A 577 -2.15 14.04 1.35
N HIS A 578 -2.41 13.47 0.19
CA HIS A 578 -3.14 12.19 0.09
C HIS A 578 -2.37 11.01 0.69
N ASN A 579 -1.04 10.99 0.59
CA ASN A 579 -0.21 9.95 1.23
C ASN A 579 -0.26 10.05 2.75
N GLN A 580 -0.24 11.25 3.32
CA GLN A 580 -0.32 11.45 4.77
C GLN A 580 -1.73 11.13 5.30
N ASP A 581 -2.79 11.43 4.57
CA ASP A 581 -4.14 11.00 4.90
C ASP A 581 -4.27 9.46 4.91
N ALA A 582 -3.71 8.78 3.90
CA ALA A 582 -3.64 7.32 3.84
C ALA A 582 -2.79 6.73 4.99
N ALA A 583 -1.68 7.38 5.35
CA ALA A 583 -0.84 6.98 6.47
C ALA A 583 -1.58 7.13 7.81
N LEU A 584 -2.34 8.22 8.00
CA LEU A 584 -3.18 8.44 9.17
C LEU A 584 -4.28 7.36 9.27
N SER A 585 -4.98 7.05 8.17
CA SER A 585 -5.98 5.97 8.11
C SER A 585 -5.37 4.62 8.50
N ALA A 586 -4.19 4.31 7.99
CA ALA A 586 -3.46 3.08 8.33
C ALA A 586 -3.03 3.05 9.82
N ALA A 587 -2.56 4.18 10.35
CA ALA A 587 -2.14 4.30 11.76
C ALA A 587 -3.32 4.06 12.71
N VAL A 588 -4.47 4.71 12.45
CA VAL A 588 -5.71 4.51 13.24
C VAL A 588 -6.18 3.06 13.15
N THR A 589 -6.20 2.46 11.96
CA THR A 589 -6.60 1.06 11.77
C THR A 589 -5.67 0.09 12.51
N ASN A 590 -4.35 0.33 12.46
CA ASN A 590 -3.36 -0.50 13.16
C ASN A 590 -3.46 -0.35 14.67
N MET A 591 -3.74 0.84 15.19
CA MET A 591 -3.96 1.11 16.62
C MET A 591 -5.13 0.28 17.16
N LEU A 592 -6.20 0.09 16.39
CA LEU A 592 -7.34 -0.73 16.82
C LEU A 592 -6.98 -2.22 17.00
N ALA A 593 -5.95 -2.71 16.34
CA ALA A 593 -5.46 -4.07 16.51
C ALA A 593 -4.58 -4.26 17.76
N GLU A 594 -4.14 -3.17 18.40
CA GLU A 594 -3.31 -3.19 19.61
C GLU A 594 -4.10 -3.65 20.85
N PRO A 595 -3.44 -4.11 21.93
CA PRO A 595 -4.10 -4.46 23.18
C PRO A 595 -4.90 -3.30 23.78
N GLY A 596 -6.01 -3.59 24.47
CA GLY A 596 -6.98 -2.61 24.95
C GLY A 596 -6.39 -1.45 25.77
N ARG A 597 -5.32 -1.69 26.55
CA ARG A 597 -4.60 -0.66 27.31
C ARG A 597 -3.94 0.44 26.43
N TYR A 598 -3.70 0.15 25.14
CA TYR A 598 -3.11 1.07 24.16
C TYR A 598 -4.15 1.65 23.18
N ARG A 599 -5.45 1.32 23.34
CA ARG A 599 -6.56 1.87 22.53
C ARG A 599 -7.18 3.14 23.13
N ALA A 600 -6.52 3.76 24.08
CA ALA A 600 -7.02 5.00 24.66
C ALA A 600 -7.19 6.04 23.55
N ALA A 601 -8.39 6.64 23.45
CA ALA A 601 -8.75 7.65 22.44
C ALA A 601 -9.09 7.09 21.03
N ALA A 602 -9.63 5.88 20.94
CA ALA A 602 -10.06 5.33 19.63
C ALA A 602 -11.14 6.21 18.97
N ASP A 603 -12.14 6.65 19.70
CA ASP A 603 -13.25 7.47 19.17
C ASP A 603 -12.76 8.85 18.73
N GLU A 604 -11.88 9.48 19.51
CA GLU A 604 -11.26 10.76 19.16
C GLU A 604 -10.37 10.63 17.94
N SER A 605 -9.61 9.53 17.84
CA SER A 605 -8.75 9.24 16.67
C SER A 605 -9.57 9.07 15.38
N PHE A 606 -10.72 8.39 15.46
CA PHE A 606 -11.64 8.27 14.34
C PHE A 606 -12.25 9.61 13.95
N ARG A 607 -12.62 10.40 14.95
CA ARG A 607 -13.20 11.72 14.70
C ARG A 607 -12.18 12.64 14.04
N PHE A 608 -10.93 12.61 14.52
CA PHE A 608 -9.84 13.35 13.90
C PHE A 608 -9.58 12.89 12.45
N LEU A 609 -9.50 11.57 12.21
CA LEU A 609 -9.33 11.02 10.86
C LEU A 609 -10.45 11.49 9.91
N THR A 610 -11.70 11.46 10.37
CA THR A 610 -12.84 11.90 9.59
C THR A 610 -12.77 13.39 9.24
N LEU A 611 -12.37 14.22 10.21
CA LEU A 611 -12.19 15.67 10.00
C LEU A 611 -11.00 15.96 9.08
N ASN A 612 -9.87 15.26 9.25
CA ASN A 612 -8.72 15.42 8.36
C ASN A 612 -9.05 15.04 6.92
N HIS A 613 -9.79 13.94 6.73
CA HIS A 613 -10.26 13.53 5.41
C HIS A 613 -11.21 14.56 4.79
N ALA A 614 -12.12 15.15 5.58
CA ALA A 614 -12.97 16.23 5.12
C ALA A 614 -12.17 17.49 4.78
N LEU A 615 -11.18 17.87 5.60
CA LEU A 615 -10.26 18.96 5.33
C LEU A 615 -9.55 18.77 3.98
N LEU A 616 -8.93 17.62 3.78
CA LEU A 616 -8.27 17.27 2.51
C LEU A 616 -9.24 17.33 1.33
N SER A 617 -10.48 16.88 1.51
CA SER A 617 -11.50 16.91 0.45
C SER A 617 -11.90 18.35 0.08
N TYR A 618 -12.07 19.24 1.07
CA TYR A 618 -12.36 20.66 0.81
C TYR A 618 -11.16 21.35 0.13
N ILE A 619 -9.92 21.06 0.55
CA ILE A 619 -8.71 21.55 -0.11
C ILE A 619 -8.62 21.01 -1.55
N SER A 620 -8.94 19.73 -1.77
CA SER A 620 -8.96 19.14 -3.11
C SER A 620 -10.04 19.76 -4.00
N ALA A 621 -11.20 20.15 -3.43
CA ALA A 621 -12.23 20.87 -4.15
C ALA A 621 -11.74 22.24 -4.63
N LEU A 622 -11.03 22.99 -3.77
CA LEU A 622 -10.34 24.21 -4.18
C LEU A 622 -9.33 23.93 -5.32
N GLY A 623 -8.58 22.83 -5.19
CA GLY A 623 -7.61 22.39 -6.21
C GLY A 623 -8.24 22.03 -7.55
N ALA A 624 -9.44 21.45 -7.54
CA ALA A 624 -10.15 21.06 -8.76
C ALA A 624 -10.63 22.28 -9.59
N HIS A 625 -10.91 23.38 -8.92
CA HIS A 625 -11.52 24.60 -9.51
C HIS A 625 -10.58 25.81 -9.52
N ARG A 626 -9.30 25.62 -9.82
CA ARG A 626 -8.26 26.67 -9.87
C ARG A 626 -8.41 27.59 -11.10
N THR A 627 -9.56 28.23 -11.25
CA THR A 627 -9.75 29.28 -12.24
C THR A 627 -9.21 30.61 -11.72
N ARG A 628 -8.69 31.46 -12.62
CA ARG A 628 -8.25 32.80 -12.25
C ARG A 628 -9.44 33.58 -11.68
N LEU A 629 -9.22 34.26 -10.57
CA LEU A 629 -10.19 35.16 -9.96
C LEU A 629 -9.87 36.58 -10.45
N ASP A 630 -10.79 37.15 -11.25
CA ASP A 630 -10.61 38.46 -11.84
C ASP A 630 -11.05 39.61 -10.92
N ASP A 631 -11.88 39.31 -9.88
CA ASP A 631 -12.31 40.29 -8.88
C ASP A 631 -11.26 40.41 -7.77
N GLU A 632 -10.64 41.57 -7.64
CA GLU A 632 -9.60 41.90 -6.67
C GLU A 632 -10.13 41.79 -5.22
N THR A 633 -11.41 42.16 -4.99
CA THR A 633 -12.01 42.07 -3.63
C THR A 633 -12.16 40.63 -3.16
N VAL A 634 -12.60 39.74 -4.07
CA VAL A 634 -12.64 38.30 -3.82
C VAL A 634 -11.25 37.74 -3.62
N HIS A 635 -10.31 38.14 -4.48
CA HIS A 635 -8.93 37.67 -4.38
C HIS A 635 -8.31 38.04 -3.03
N GLN A 636 -8.51 39.26 -2.55
CA GLN A 636 -8.03 39.72 -1.25
C GLN A 636 -8.69 38.95 -0.10
N LEU A 637 -10.01 38.68 -0.18
CA LEU A 637 -10.72 37.87 0.84
C LEU A 637 -10.21 36.42 0.87
N VAL A 638 -9.87 35.84 -0.28
CA VAL A 638 -9.24 34.51 -0.37
C VAL A 638 -7.87 34.50 0.31
N LEU A 639 -7.05 35.55 0.08
CA LEU A 639 -5.74 35.67 0.72
C LEU A 639 -5.82 35.86 2.23
N ASP A 640 -6.75 36.69 2.71
CA ASP A 640 -6.99 36.91 4.14
C ASP A 640 -7.46 35.60 4.80
N SER A 641 -8.42 34.90 4.19
CA SER A 641 -8.89 33.60 4.65
C SER A 641 -7.78 32.56 4.71
N HIS A 642 -6.95 32.52 3.67
CA HIS A 642 -5.79 31.60 3.65
C HIS A 642 -4.81 31.91 4.77
N ARG A 643 -4.51 33.20 5.04
CA ARG A 643 -3.60 33.61 6.13
C ARG A 643 -4.09 33.08 7.46
N VAL A 644 -5.37 33.29 7.78
CA VAL A 644 -5.97 32.83 9.05
C VAL A 644 -5.99 31.32 9.13
N ILE A 645 -6.44 30.61 8.08
CA ILE A 645 -6.46 29.15 8.04
C ILE A 645 -5.03 28.61 8.19
N HIS A 646 -4.05 29.17 7.51
CA HIS A 646 -2.65 28.77 7.59
C HIS A 646 -2.10 28.90 9.01
N GLN A 647 -2.39 30.00 9.70
CA GLN A 647 -1.98 30.19 11.10
C GLN A 647 -2.61 29.15 12.03
N HIS A 648 -3.90 28.85 11.87
CA HIS A 648 -4.56 27.78 12.62
C HIS A 648 -3.96 26.40 12.35
N LEU A 649 -3.63 26.08 11.10
CA LEU A 649 -3.00 24.80 10.74
C LEU A 649 -1.56 24.71 11.28
N ASP A 650 -0.82 25.83 11.35
CA ASP A 650 0.50 25.89 11.99
C ASP A 650 0.40 25.64 13.50
N LEU A 651 -0.55 26.27 14.18
CA LEU A 651 -0.79 26.02 15.60
C LEU A 651 -1.20 24.58 15.87
N LEU A 652 -2.09 24.00 15.04
CA LEU A 652 -2.47 22.58 15.13
C LEU A 652 -1.27 21.65 14.96
N HIS A 653 -0.41 21.95 14.00
CA HIS A 653 0.82 21.18 13.80
C HIS A 653 1.75 21.27 15.02
N GLN A 654 1.93 22.47 15.58
CA GLN A 654 2.76 22.68 16.79
C GLN A 654 2.14 21.99 18.01
N GLN A 655 0.83 22.11 18.22
CA GLN A 655 0.09 21.49 19.31
C GLN A 655 0.26 19.96 19.30
N LEU A 656 0.12 19.34 18.12
CA LEU A 656 0.30 17.90 17.93
C LEU A 656 1.77 17.45 18.01
N SER A 657 2.73 18.31 17.63
CA SER A 657 4.16 17.97 17.61
C SER A 657 4.83 18.17 18.98
N ASN A 658 4.48 19.24 19.71
CA ASN A 658 5.15 19.68 20.91
C ASN A 658 4.39 19.36 22.21
N HIS A 659 3.26 18.64 22.11
CA HIS A 659 2.37 18.33 23.26
C HIS A 659 1.93 19.55 24.09
N CYS A 660 1.74 20.69 23.45
CA CYS A 660 1.31 21.91 24.11
C CYS A 660 -0.21 21.81 24.43
N GLU A 661 -0.58 21.83 25.71
CA GLU A 661 -1.99 21.69 26.15
C GLU A 661 -2.85 22.88 25.73
N GLU A 662 -2.32 24.10 25.81
CA GLU A 662 -3.01 25.32 25.40
C GLU A 662 -2.12 26.13 24.47
N CYS A 663 -2.33 25.97 23.17
CA CYS A 663 -1.83 26.95 22.21
C CYS A 663 -2.79 28.14 22.18
N ASP A 664 -2.29 29.31 22.54
CA ASP A 664 -3.07 30.55 22.55
C ASP A 664 -3.53 30.92 21.14
N THR A 665 -4.82 30.72 20.87
CA THR A 665 -5.46 31.11 19.60
C THR A 665 -5.89 32.57 19.59
N SER A 666 -5.76 33.27 20.72
CA SER A 666 -6.20 34.68 20.87
C SER A 666 -5.38 35.65 20.03
N GLY A 667 -4.15 35.25 19.61
CA GLY A 667 -3.29 36.04 18.74
C GLY A 667 -3.69 36.02 17.24
N ILE A 668 -4.63 35.15 16.84
CA ILE A 668 -5.11 35.10 15.45
C ILE A 668 -6.26 36.09 15.27
N ASP A 669 -6.02 37.15 14.51
CA ASP A 669 -7.07 38.11 14.17
C ASP A 669 -8.08 37.48 13.19
N SER A 670 -9.06 36.81 13.74
CA SER A 670 -10.20 36.22 13.01
C SER A 670 -11.43 37.11 13.06
N SER A 671 -11.32 38.33 13.63
CA SER A 671 -12.43 39.24 13.83
C SER A 671 -13.11 39.61 12.53
N GLY A 672 -14.33 39.13 12.37
CA GLY A 672 -15.16 39.43 11.21
C GLY A 672 -14.94 38.52 9.98
N LEU A 673 -13.97 37.59 9.96
CA LEU A 673 -13.75 36.72 8.79
C LEU A 673 -14.93 35.79 8.54
N GLU A 674 -15.47 35.15 9.58
CA GLU A 674 -16.64 34.28 9.47
C GLU A 674 -17.84 35.02 8.90
N LYS A 675 -18.09 36.24 9.39
CA LYS A 675 -19.16 37.11 8.91
C LYS A 675 -18.95 37.54 7.46
N ARG A 676 -17.74 37.95 7.09
CA ARG A 676 -17.37 38.29 5.71
C ARG A 676 -17.53 37.13 4.75
N LEU A 677 -17.17 35.89 5.18
CA LEU A 677 -17.33 34.68 4.37
C LEU A 677 -18.82 34.26 4.27
N ALA A 678 -19.62 34.51 5.32
CA ALA A 678 -21.06 34.20 5.34
C ALA A 678 -21.90 35.25 4.58
N GLU A 679 -21.47 36.51 4.55
CA GLU A 679 -22.13 37.64 3.87
C GLU A 679 -21.96 37.63 2.35
N TRP A 680 -21.01 36.84 1.82
CA TRP A 680 -20.89 36.62 0.37
C TRP A 680 -22.16 35.94 -0.17
N ARG A 681 -22.98 36.79 -0.79
CA ARG A 681 -24.39 36.57 -1.02
C ARG A 681 -24.71 35.52 -2.07
N GLU A 682 -25.90 34.99 -1.90
CA GLU A 682 -26.64 34.03 -2.69
C GLU A 682 -26.78 34.35 -4.18
N ASP A 683 -26.41 35.55 -4.63
CA ASP A 683 -26.70 36.05 -5.98
C ASP A 683 -25.55 35.90 -7.01
N ASP A 684 -24.34 35.59 -6.59
CA ASP A 684 -23.22 35.35 -7.50
C ASP A 684 -23.11 33.88 -7.94
N GLU A 685 -23.51 33.60 -9.16
CA GLU A 685 -23.26 32.33 -9.84
C GLU A 685 -21.85 32.36 -10.43
N GLY A 686 -20.84 31.89 -9.67
CA GLY A 686 -19.47 31.90 -10.20
C GLY A 686 -18.48 31.02 -9.41
N SER A 687 -17.29 30.83 -9.96
CA SER A 687 -16.17 30.08 -9.32
C SER A 687 -15.75 30.71 -7.98
N ALA A 688 -15.90 32.01 -7.80
CA ALA A 688 -15.61 32.76 -6.60
C ALA A 688 -16.43 32.28 -5.39
N ARG A 689 -17.73 32.07 -5.56
CA ARG A 689 -18.62 31.57 -4.50
C ARG A 689 -18.18 30.21 -3.98
N MET A 690 -17.85 29.28 -4.87
CA MET A 690 -17.40 27.95 -4.48
C MET A 690 -16.10 28.03 -3.68
N VAL A 691 -15.13 28.83 -4.11
CA VAL A 691 -13.86 29.01 -3.40
C VAL A 691 -14.10 29.54 -1.98
N LEU A 692 -14.89 30.61 -1.83
CA LEU A 692 -15.22 31.19 -0.51
C LEU A 692 -16.02 30.22 0.37
N GLN A 693 -16.95 29.46 -0.19
CA GLN A 693 -17.70 28.45 0.52
C GLN A 693 -16.79 27.32 1.06
N GLN A 694 -15.84 26.84 0.24
CA GLN A 694 -14.89 25.81 0.70
C GLN A 694 -13.97 26.36 1.80
N LEU A 695 -13.48 27.60 1.68
CA LEU A 695 -12.70 28.25 2.72
C LEU A 695 -13.50 28.43 4.02
N HIS A 696 -14.78 28.78 3.92
CA HIS A 696 -15.68 28.86 5.06
C HIS A 696 -15.87 27.50 5.76
N LEU A 697 -16.06 26.41 4.99
CA LEU A 697 -16.19 25.06 5.54
C LEU A 697 -14.88 24.61 6.23
N ILE A 698 -13.73 24.91 5.64
CA ILE A 698 -12.42 24.67 6.27
C ILE A 698 -12.32 25.44 7.59
N TYR A 699 -12.63 26.73 7.58
CA TYR A 699 -12.55 27.56 8.79
C TYR A 699 -13.43 27.04 9.92
N ARG A 700 -14.68 26.65 9.63
CA ARG A 700 -15.64 26.15 10.63
C ARG A 700 -15.25 24.83 11.30
N MET A 701 -14.39 24.04 10.69
CA MET A 701 -13.94 22.78 11.30
C MET A 701 -12.67 22.93 12.16
N LEU A 702 -11.94 24.05 12.07
CA LEU A 702 -10.72 24.28 12.83
C LEU A 702 -10.91 24.23 14.36
N PRO A 703 -11.96 24.80 14.98
CA PRO A 703 -12.16 24.73 16.42
C PRO A 703 -12.31 23.28 16.93
N GLU A 704 -12.99 22.43 16.17
CA GLU A 704 -13.15 21.00 16.52
C GLU A 704 -11.82 20.25 16.41
N LEU A 705 -11.02 20.54 15.39
CA LEU A 705 -9.68 19.97 15.23
C LEU A 705 -8.76 20.38 16.41
N HIS A 706 -8.79 21.64 16.84
CA HIS A 706 -8.05 22.11 18.01
C HIS A 706 -8.51 21.41 19.29
N THR A 707 -9.81 21.27 19.51
CA THR A 707 -10.36 20.56 20.67
C THR A 707 -9.95 19.07 20.70
N LEU A 708 -9.85 18.43 19.56
CA LEU A 708 -9.35 17.06 19.49
C LEU A 708 -7.84 17.01 19.71
N ALA A 709 -7.07 17.93 19.13
CA ALA A 709 -5.61 18.00 19.29
C ALA A 709 -5.21 18.19 20.75
N SER A 710 -5.91 19.06 21.52
CA SER A 710 -5.65 19.25 22.96
C SER A 710 -5.87 17.97 23.78
N LYS A 711 -6.91 17.19 23.46
CA LYS A 711 -7.16 15.90 24.11
C LYS A 711 -6.04 14.87 23.89
N PHE A 712 -5.38 14.91 22.74
CA PHE A 712 -4.22 14.05 22.48
C PHE A 712 -2.97 14.52 23.22
N ALA A 713 -2.75 15.82 23.40
CA ALA A 713 -1.63 16.37 24.16
C ALA A 713 -1.68 15.92 25.63
N VAL A 714 -2.84 16.08 26.29
CA VAL A 714 -3.04 15.70 27.72
C VAL A 714 -2.85 14.20 27.97
N LYS A 715 -3.29 13.33 27.05
CA LYS A 715 -3.21 11.87 27.24
C LYS A 715 -1.80 11.30 27.09
N VAL A 716 -0.90 11.98 26.39
CA VAL A 716 0.48 11.52 26.23
C VAL A 716 1.29 11.73 27.51
N ASP A 717 1.09 12.83 28.21
CA ASP A 717 1.78 13.10 29.48
C ASP A 717 1.33 12.15 30.60
N SER A 718 0.05 11.75 30.63
CA SER A 718 -0.45 10.77 31.62
C SER A 718 0.01 9.33 31.38
N GLN A 719 0.64 8.99 30.27
CA GLN A 719 1.19 7.67 29.93
C GLN A 719 2.74 7.62 29.97
N SER A 720 3.39 8.74 30.23
CA SER A 720 4.85 8.82 30.40
C SER A 720 5.30 8.62 31.86
N ASP A 721 4.39 8.72 32.81
CA ASP A 721 4.55 8.29 34.21
C ASP A 721 4.06 6.84 34.38
#